data_9e8724e4c3bfa66bb888e351cce629c2
#
_entry.id   9e8724e4c3bfa66bb888e351cce629c2
#
_cell.length_a   1.000
_cell.length_b   1.000
_cell.length_c   1.000
_cell.angle_alpha   90.00
_cell.angle_beta   90.00
_cell.angle_gamma   90.00
#
_symmetry.space_group_name_H-M   'P 1'
#
loop_
_entity.id
_entity.type
_entity.pdbx_description
1 polymer ?
#
loop_
_entity_poly.entity_id
_entity_poly.type
_entity_poly.pdbx_seq_one_letter_code
_entity_poly.pdbx_strand_id
1 'polypeptide(L)'
;MAAQAAGKYHLVIVESATKADKIQNYLGDGYIVTASIGHIRDLPSGAADVPAKYKKEKWAHTGVNVDDDFTPLYVVNPDRKAKVRELKELLKDADELILATDPDREGEAIAWHLLEVLKPKVPVKRMVFHEITPEAINDAITNTRDLDLDLVEAQEARRIVDRLYGYEVSPVLWRKVMPRLSAGRVQSVATRMIVERERERMAFVSAGYWDLTAQLSAPDRASDTHAVTTFPAKLVEVNGQRIAQGRDFDDKGQLKSGKATQNVMVLDEAGAHSLAEALQGLQGGAGQGLAVTSVEEKPYTRRPYAPFMTSTLQQDAANKLHFSSDRTMRIAQKLYENGYITYMRTDSTTLSTAGINAARQQVREFFGEEYLYPSVRQYNRKVKNAQEAHEAIRPAGDHFASPDSLKTVLGPEEFKLYQLIWQRTLASQMADVKGTTMTVRLEGTAPTAPATPVALTASGRTITFPGFLKVYGAGFSNERGDDRGNDAESGKNVHLPQLAEGDTAAVTSATPEGHITNPPARYTEASLVKAMEELGIGRPSTYASIIRTINDRGYVVKRGSALVPSWVAFAVVGLMERGFERLVDYNYTSDMEDELDAIAEGKENRSRWLSAFYFGADDAALQKSVPGKGGLKGLIEQNLESLDAREINSLHLFDDENGVPVYVRVGRYGPYLERTIKSDTAAPVVERANIPDAVTPDELTREKAEELFAVPSEGRKLGRHPETGYEILVKDGRYGPYVQEVLPEEDPGKPKTASLFKSMDAKTVTLDEAVRLLSPVSYTHLTLPTNRE
;
A
#
# COMPACT_ATOMS: atom_id res chain seq x y z
N MET A 1 -23.69 9.13 35.82
CA MET A 1 -23.88 10.46 36.40
C MET A 1 -23.20 10.44 37.76
N ALA A 2 -21.96 10.91 37.81
CA ALA A 2 -21.26 11.03 39.10
C ALA A 2 -21.81 12.27 39.85
N ALA A 3 -22.08 12.11 41.13
CA ALA A 3 -22.52 13.16 42.01
C ALA A 3 -21.43 14.26 42.03
N GLN A 4 -21.85 15.51 41.78
CA GLN A 4 -21.02 16.69 41.92
C GLN A 4 -20.45 16.77 43.32
N ALA A 5 -19.16 16.58 43.47
CA ALA A 5 -18.41 17.05 44.62
C ALA A 5 -18.39 18.59 44.51
N ALA A 6 -18.86 19.28 45.56
CA ALA A 6 -18.83 20.74 45.70
C ALA A 6 -17.40 21.17 46.01
N GLY A 7 -16.48 21.09 45.06
CA GLY A 7 -15.09 21.51 45.11
C GLY A 7 -14.59 21.81 43.69
N LYS A 8 -13.67 22.73 43.56
CA LYS A 8 -12.98 23.06 42.33
C LYS A 8 -12.15 21.83 41.89
N TYR A 9 -12.03 21.60 40.61
CA TYR A 9 -11.32 20.47 40.01
C TYR A 9 -10.47 20.92 38.82
N HIS A 10 -9.54 20.07 38.41
CA HIS A 10 -8.78 20.24 37.17
C HIS A 10 -9.55 19.56 36.04
N LEU A 11 -9.86 20.31 34.95
CA LEU A 11 -10.52 19.77 33.78
C LEU A 11 -9.50 19.27 32.77
N VAL A 12 -9.49 17.98 32.48
CA VAL A 12 -8.61 17.35 31.47
C VAL A 12 -9.43 17.02 30.23
N ILE A 13 -9.00 17.50 29.07
CA ILE A 13 -9.67 17.20 27.79
C ILE A 13 -8.74 16.36 26.90
N VAL A 14 -9.22 15.19 26.51
CA VAL A 14 -8.60 14.25 25.57
C VAL A 14 -9.41 14.14 24.28
N GLU A 15 -9.00 13.34 23.32
CA GLU A 15 -9.68 13.22 22.02
C GLU A 15 -10.80 12.19 22.01
N SER A 16 -10.66 11.08 22.76
CA SER A 16 -11.61 9.96 22.74
C SER A 16 -12.14 9.60 24.12
N ALA A 17 -13.36 9.07 24.15
CA ALA A 17 -14.00 8.62 25.39
C ALA A 17 -13.20 7.49 26.08
N THR A 18 -12.63 6.57 25.30
CA THR A 18 -11.81 5.48 25.83
C THR A 18 -10.60 6.01 26.62
N LYS A 19 -9.91 7.02 26.07
CA LYS A 19 -8.80 7.69 26.77
C LYS A 19 -9.30 8.37 28.04
N ALA A 20 -10.46 9.09 27.95
CA ALA A 20 -11.00 9.78 29.09
C ALA A 20 -11.26 8.84 30.29
N ASP A 21 -11.92 7.71 30.02
CA ASP A 21 -12.22 6.72 31.07
C ASP A 21 -10.94 6.14 31.70
N LYS A 22 -9.94 5.83 30.88
CA LYS A 22 -8.66 5.31 31.39
C LYS A 22 -7.89 6.31 32.22
N ILE A 23 -7.72 7.52 31.70
CA ILE A 23 -6.96 8.58 32.36
C ILE A 23 -7.67 9.07 33.63
N GLN A 24 -9.03 9.11 33.61
CA GLN A 24 -9.80 9.41 34.86
C GLN A 24 -9.48 8.44 35.98
N ASN A 25 -9.39 7.14 35.66
CA ASN A 25 -9.07 6.12 36.66
C ASN A 25 -7.64 6.24 37.23
N TYR A 26 -6.70 6.81 36.45
CA TYR A 26 -5.32 7.01 36.90
C TYR A 26 -5.13 8.29 37.71
N LEU A 27 -5.81 9.38 37.33
CA LEU A 27 -5.69 10.66 38.02
C LEU A 27 -6.55 10.76 39.28
N GLY A 28 -7.65 9.97 39.36
CA GLY A 28 -8.50 9.90 40.56
C GLY A 28 -9.32 11.16 40.84
N ASP A 29 -9.66 11.34 42.13
CA ASP A 29 -10.45 12.46 42.61
C ASP A 29 -9.70 13.78 42.48
N GLY A 30 -10.41 14.86 42.16
CA GLY A 30 -9.82 16.17 41.91
C GLY A 30 -9.61 16.48 40.41
N TYR A 31 -9.77 15.51 39.56
CA TYR A 31 -9.74 15.67 38.08
C TYR A 31 -11.07 15.24 37.48
N ILE A 32 -11.52 15.99 36.49
CA ILE A 32 -12.58 15.57 35.58
C ILE A 32 -11.98 15.40 34.19
N VAL A 33 -11.94 14.17 33.70
CA VAL A 33 -11.42 13.84 32.38
C VAL A 33 -12.58 13.63 31.42
N THR A 34 -12.58 14.36 30.30
CA THR A 34 -13.64 14.28 29.27
C THR A 34 -13.03 14.29 27.88
N ALA A 35 -13.81 13.92 26.88
CA ALA A 35 -13.35 13.84 25.51
C ALA A 35 -13.93 14.96 24.65
N SER A 36 -13.12 15.52 23.73
CA SER A 36 -13.59 16.41 22.66
C SER A 36 -14.29 15.67 21.51
N ILE A 37 -14.06 14.37 21.41
CA ILE A 37 -14.49 13.51 20.30
C ILE A 37 -13.87 13.99 18.97
N GLY A 38 -12.56 14.15 18.93
CA GLY A 38 -11.78 14.66 17.81
C GLY A 38 -11.88 16.19 17.65
N HIS A 39 -11.72 16.67 16.42
CA HIS A 39 -11.84 18.10 16.11
C HIS A 39 -13.23 18.66 16.36
N ILE A 40 -13.31 19.80 17.05
CA ILE A 40 -14.57 20.50 17.36
C ILE A 40 -14.93 21.54 16.30
N ARG A 41 -13.94 22.03 15.53
CA ARG A 41 -14.12 22.99 14.44
C ARG A 41 -13.19 22.65 13.27
N ASP A 42 -13.57 23.06 12.08
CA ASP A 42 -12.77 22.88 10.84
C ASP A 42 -13.13 24.00 9.86
N LEU A 43 -12.47 24.02 8.69
CA LEU A 43 -12.90 24.82 7.55
C LEU A 43 -14.30 24.38 7.09
N PRO A 44 -15.16 25.28 6.55
CA PRO A 44 -16.49 24.91 6.08
C PRO A 44 -16.44 23.71 5.13
N SER A 45 -17.31 22.73 5.32
CA SER A 45 -17.41 21.58 4.42
C SER A 45 -18.16 21.91 3.14
N GLY A 46 -18.99 22.96 3.16
CA GLY A 46 -19.75 23.45 2.04
C GLY A 46 -20.37 24.82 2.29
N ALA A 47 -21.04 25.38 1.30
CA ALA A 47 -21.64 26.71 1.35
C ALA A 47 -22.67 26.90 2.48
N ALA A 48 -23.30 25.80 2.95
CA ALA A 48 -24.23 25.83 4.07
C ALA A 48 -23.57 26.22 5.39
N ASP A 49 -22.31 25.81 5.58
CA ASP A 49 -21.56 26.03 6.82
C ASP A 49 -20.96 27.44 6.89
N VAL A 50 -20.91 28.15 5.77
CA VAL A 50 -20.35 29.50 5.71
C VAL A 50 -21.28 30.49 6.42
N PRO A 51 -20.81 31.23 7.43
CA PRO A 51 -21.61 32.26 8.09
C PRO A 51 -22.13 33.33 7.11
N ALA A 52 -23.34 33.82 7.35
CA ALA A 52 -24.04 34.74 6.44
C ALA A 52 -23.20 35.96 6.04
N LYS A 53 -22.40 36.49 6.97
CA LYS A 53 -21.54 37.66 6.72
C LYS A 53 -20.44 37.43 5.68
N TYR A 54 -20.03 36.17 5.47
CA TYR A 54 -18.95 35.82 4.55
C TYR A 54 -19.43 35.18 3.24
N LYS A 55 -20.72 34.88 3.09
CA LYS A 55 -21.28 34.19 1.89
C LYS A 55 -21.04 34.90 0.56
N LYS A 56 -20.80 36.22 0.59
CA LYS A 56 -20.52 37.02 -0.62
C LYS A 56 -19.03 37.16 -0.93
N GLU A 57 -18.17 36.73 -0.04
CA GLU A 57 -16.72 36.80 -0.23
C GLU A 57 -16.27 35.78 -1.28
N LYS A 58 -15.34 36.17 -2.15
CA LYS A 58 -14.82 35.30 -3.22
C LYS A 58 -14.16 34.03 -2.66
N TRP A 59 -13.51 34.14 -1.52
CA TRP A 59 -12.80 33.04 -0.87
C TRP A 59 -13.72 32.14 0.01
N ALA A 60 -14.99 32.50 0.16
CA ALA A 60 -15.93 31.75 0.99
C ALA A 60 -16.06 30.27 0.60
N HIS A 61 -15.88 29.95 -0.69
CA HIS A 61 -15.95 28.58 -1.18
C HIS A 61 -14.79 27.69 -0.71
N THR A 62 -13.60 28.25 -0.52
CA THR A 62 -12.43 27.56 0.04
C THR A 62 -12.44 27.60 1.57
N GLY A 63 -13.04 28.65 2.15
CA GLY A 63 -12.95 28.94 3.58
C GLY A 63 -11.58 29.47 4.00
N VAL A 64 -10.76 29.95 3.04
CA VAL A 64 -9.43 30.51 3.28
C VAL A 64 -9.35 31.88 2.58
N ASN A 65 -9.11 32.95 3.35
CA ASN A 65 -8.92 34.30 2.80
C ASN A 65 -7.48 34.47 2.34
N VAL A 66 -7.24 34.16 1.07
CA VAL A 66 -5.88 34.22 0.46
C VAL A 66 -5.33 35.64 0.36
N ASP A 67 -6.22 36.66 0.38
CA ASP A 67 -5.84 38.09 0.27
C ASP A 67 -5.54 38.71 1.67
N ASP A 68 -5.82 37.97 2.76
CA ASP A 68 -5.61 38.39 4.13
C ASP A 68 -4.82 37.31 4.90
N ASP A 69 -3.57 37.19 4.56
CA ASP A 69 -2.59 36.29 5.21
C ASP A 69 -3.05 34.80 5.32
N PHE A 70 -3.81 34.34 4.32
CA PHE A 70 -4.37 32.98 4.30
C PHE A 70 -5.21 32.65 5.55
N THR A 71 -5.86 33.67 6.13
CA THR A 71 -6.70 33.52 7.32
C THR A 71 -7.79 32.49 7.08
N PRO A 72 -7.81 31.36 7.86
CA PRO A 72 -8.82 30.33 7.70
C PRO A 72 -10.13 30.70 8.39
N LEU A 73 -11.25 30.40 7.76
CA LEU A 73 -12.57 30.52 8.36
C LEU A 73 -12.91 29.22 9.09
N TYR A 74 -12.64 29.17 10.37
CA TYR A 74 -13.04 28.02 11.16
C TYR A 74 -14.49 28.14 11.64
N VAL A 75 -15.22 27.06 11.48
CA VAL A 75 -16.61 26.90 11.95
C VAL A 75 -16.71 25.69 12.88
N VAL A 76 -17.51 25.83 13.94
CA VAL A 76 -17.81 24.70 14.82
C VAL A 76 -18.72 23.72 14.08
N ASN A 77 -18.29 22.47 13.95
CA ASN A 77 -19.06 21.45 13.31
C ASN A 77 -20.45 21.30 13.95
N PRO A 78 -21.53 21.22 13.16
CA PRO A 78 -22.90 21.17 13.69
C PRO A 78 -23.13 20.07 14.73
N ASP A 79 -22.56 18.90 14.51
CA ASP A 79 -22.60 17.72 15.39
C ASP A 79 -21.78 17.88 16.69
N ARG A 80 -20.85 18.84 16.74
CA ARG A 80 -20.01 19.13 17.90
C ARG A 80 -20.54 20.25 18.81
N LYS A 81 -21.57 20.98 18.38
CA LYS A 81 -22.13 22.11 19.16
C LYS A 81 -22.62 21.69 20.55
N ALA A 82 -23.19 20.50 20.67
CA ALA A 82 -23.64 19.98 21.96
C ALA A 82 -22.43 19.71 22.90
N LYS A 83 -21.38 19.09 22.35
CA LYS A 83 -20.16 18.80 23.12
C LYS A 83 -19.42 20.06 23.55
N VAL A 84 -19.35 21.04 22.66
CA VAL A 84 -18.76 22.36 23.00
C VAL A 84 -19.52 23.02 24.15
N ARG A 85 -20.86 22.91 24.19
CA ARG A 85 -21.65 23.45 25.34
C ARG A 85 -21.35 22.70 26.63
N GLU A 86 -21.30 21.37 26.58
CA GLU A 86 -20.92 20.54 27.73
C GLU A 86 -19.53 20.93 28.27
N LEU A 87 -18.53 21.04 27.40
CA LEU A 87 -17.18 21.44 27.79
C LEU A 87 -17.14 22.83 28.42
N LYS A 88 -17.92 23.79 27.92
CA LYS A 88 -18.04 25.13 28.50
C LYS A 88 -18.69 25.13 29.88
N GLU A 89 -19.69 24.25 30.11
CA GLU A 89 -20.30 24.11 31.44
C GLU A 89 -19.29 23.53 32.44
N LEU A 90 -18.58 22.45 32.07
CA LEU A 90 -17.53 21.88 32.94
C LEU A 90 -16.42 22.89 33.24
N LEU A 91 -16.05 23.72 32.27
CA LEU A 91 -14.99 24.70 32.45
C LEU A 91 -15.33 25.82 33.46
N LYS A 92 -16.61 26.10 33.73
CA LYS A 92 -17.02 27.17 34.66
C LYS A 92 -16.54 26.91 36.10
N ASP A 93 -16.55 25.65 36.53
CA ASP A 93 -16.23 25.26 37.88
C ASP A 93 -14.80 24.66 38.00
N ALA A 94 -14.03 24.67 36.92
CA ALA A 94 -12.67 24.20 36.92
C ALA A 94 -11.67 25.27 37.37
N ASP A 95 -10.63 24.87 38.13
CA ASP A 95 -9.52 25.73 38.55
C ASP A 95 -8.42 25.82 37.45
N GLU A 96 -8.31 24.80 36.59
CA GLU A 96 -7.31 24.68 35.55
C GLU A 96 -7.85 23.87 34.39
N LEU A 97 -7.43 24.18 33.18
CA LEU A 97 -7.70 23.39 31.98
C LEU A 97 -6.42 22.70 31.52
N ILE A 98 -6.47 21.38 31.38
CA ILE A 98 -5.35 20.58 30.91
C ILE A 98 -5.75 19.94 29.58
N LEU A 99 -5.02 20.28 28.52
CA LEU A 99 -5.22 19.74 27.18
C LEU A 99 -4.30 18.53 26.96
N ALA A 100 -4.89 17.34 26.91
CA ALA A 100 -4.20 16.05 26.94
C ALA A 100 -4.45 15.23 25.66
N THR A 101 -4.42 15.93 24.52
CA THR A 101 -4.55 15.34 23.18
C THR A 101 -3.27 14.63 22.75
N ASP A 102 -3.30 13.85 21.65
CA ASP A 102 -2.17 13.07 21.15
C ASP A 102 -0.90 13.91 20.94
N PRO A 103 0.29 13.29 20.95
CA PRO A 103 1.56 14.02 20.89
C PRO A 103 1.92 14.52 19.48
N ASP A 104 1.09 14.25 18.46
CA ASP A 104 1.34 14.69 17.09
C ASP A 104 0.76 16.08 16.77
N ARG A 105 1.06 16.61 15.57
CA ARG A 105 0.56 17.91 15.10
C ARG A 105 -0.96 18.01 15.13
N GLU A 106 -1.64 16.90 14.82
CA GLU A 106 -3.09 16.86 14.83
C GLU A 106 -3.63 17.05 16.24
N GLY A 107 -3.03 16.38 17.24
CA GLY A 107 -3.37 16.55 18.64
C GLY A 107 -3.09 17.96 19.14
N GLU A 108 -1.97 18.57 18.74
CA GLU A 108 -1.64 19.96 19.10
C GLU A 108 -2.65 20.95 18.52
N ALA A 109 -3.07 20.75 17.26
CA ALA A 109 -4.11 21.55 16.61
C ALA A 109 -5.48 21.37 17.27
N ILE A 110 -5.86 20.15 17.68
CA ILE A 110 -7.09 19.91 18.45
C ILE A 110 -7.05 20.70 19.76
N ALA A 111 -5.94 20.66 20.49
CA ALA A 111 -5.75 21.40 21.71
C ALA A 111 -5.92 22.91 21.50
N TRP A 112 -5.30 23.45 20.47
CA TRP A 112 -5.42 24.85 20.09
C TRP A 112 -6.87 25.22 19.70
N HIS A 113 -7.54 24.39 18.92
CA HIS A 113 -8.94 24.61 18.57
C HIS A 113 -9.87 24.61 19.78
N LEU A 114 -9.58 23.77 20.77
CA LEU A 114 -10.29 23.78 22.04
C LEU A 114 -10.09 25.10 22.78
N LEU A 115 -8.84 25.56 22.89
CA LEU A 115 -8.48 26.82 23.53
C LEU A 115 -9.26 27.99 22.90
N GLU A 116 -9.27 28.08 21.57
CA GLU A 116 -9.90 29.14 20.81
C GLU A 116 -11.43 29.17 20.95
N VAL A 117 -12.06 28.00 21.05
CA VAL A 117 -13.55 27.88 21.15
C VAL A 117 -14.02 28.04 22.61
N LEU A 118 -13.30 27.48 23.56
CA LEU A 118 -13.68 27.50 24.98
C LEU A 118 -13.36 28.84 25.65
N LYS A 119 -12.26 29.50 25.24
CA LYS A 119 -11.76 30.76 25.77
C LYS A 119 -11.68 30.74 27.32
N PRO A 120 -10.90 29.82 27.88
CA PRO A 120 -10.79 29.65 29.34
C PRO A 120 -10.32 30.93 30.04
N LYS A 121 -10.80 31.15 31.24
CA LYS A 121 -10.31 32.24 32.16
C LYS A 121 -9.39 31.69 33.23
N VAL A 122 -9.19 30.39 33.26
CA VAL A 122 -8.32 29.63 34.16
C VAL A 122 -6.99 29.35 33.50
N PRO A 123 -5.93 29.01 34.23
CA PRO A 123 -4.68 28.56 33.66
C PRO A 123 -4.88 27.38 32.73
N VAL A 124 -4.13 27.34 31.60
CA VAL A 124 -4.16 26.26 30.62
C VAL A 124 -2.79 25.62 30.58
N LYS A 125 -2.78 24.30 30.56
CA LYS A 125 -1.58 23.49 30.43
C LYS A 125 -1.74 22.43 29.34
N ARG A 126 -0.64 22.08 28.71
CA ARG A 126 -0.54 21.00 27.73
C ARG A 126 0.13 19.79 28.37
N MET A 127 -0.57 18.66 28.42
CA MET A 127 -0.09 17.37 28.88
C MET A 127 0.20 16.46 27.69
N VAL A 128 1.42 15.92 27.59
CA VAL A 128 1.86 15.06 26.47
C VAL A 128 2.35 13.74 27.04
N PHE A 129 1.90 12.65 26.42
CA PHE A 129 2.28 11.28 26.77
C PHE A 129 2.33 10.41 25.52
N HIS A 130 3.20 9.41 25.51
CA HIS A 130 3.38 8.48 24.40
C HIS A 130 2.76 7.10 24.65
N GLU A 131 2.31 6.84 25.88
CA GLU A 131 1.58 5.63 26.27
C GLU A 131 0.60 5.97 27.40
N ILE A 132 -0.43 5.15 27.53
CA ILE A 132 -1.50 5.36 28.52
C ILE A 132 -1.34 4.32 29.64
N THR A 133 -0.32 4.53 30.46
CA THR A 133 -0.04 3.75 31.69
C THR A 133 -0.14 4.65 32.91
N PRO A 134 -0.37 4.11 34.12
CA PRO A 134 -0.41 4.93 35.33
C PRO A 134 0.85 5.78 35.51
N GLU A 135 2.02 5.20 35.26
CA GLU A 135 3.33 5.84 35.40
C GLU A 135 3.48 6.99 34.41
N ALA A 136 3.21 6.73 33.12
CA ALA A 136 3.33 7.74 32.08
C ALA A 136 2.34 8.91 32.26
N ILE A 137 1.13 8.64 32.71
CA ILE A 137 0.11 9.66 32.96
C ILE A 137 0.49 10.51 34.18
N ASN A 138 0.98 9.89 35.26
CA ASN A 138 1.42 10.60 36.46
C ASN A 138 2.67 11.45 36.20
N ASP A 139 3.58 10.96 35.37
CA ASP A 139 4.73 11.75 34.91
C ASP A 139 4.29 12.94 34.05
N ALA A 140 3.41 12.69 33.07
CA ALA A 140 2.94 13.71 32.14
C ALA A 140 2.16 14.85 32.84
N ILE A 141 1.37 14.55 33.88
CA ILE A 141 0.60 15.56 34.60
C ILE A 141 1.50 16.47 35.45
N THR A 142 2.64 15.94 35.91
CA THR A 142 3.63 16.72 36.67
C THR A 142 4.56 17.52 35.78
N ASN A 143 4.75 17.08 34.51
CA ASN A 143 5.66 17.67 33.52
C ASN A 143 4.89 18.29 32.33
N THR A 144 3.89 19.12 32.66
CA THR A 144 3.11 19.85 31.65
C THR A 144 3.94 20.99 31.01
N ARG A 145 3.56 21.34 29.76
CA ARG A 145 4.16 22.45 29.00
C ARG A 145 3.09 23.41 28.48
N ASP A 146 3.50 24.46 27.80
CA ASP A 146 2.63 25.29 26.98
C ASP A 146 2.33 24.61 25.65
N LEU A 147 1.31 25.11 24.93
CA LEU A 147 1.00 24.70 23.56
C LEU A 147 2.18 25.05 22.64
N ASP A 148 2.51 24.14 21.76
CA ASP A 148 3.49 24.33 20.70
C ASP A 148 2.81 24.96 19.48
N LEU A 149 2.96 26.26 19.33
CA LEU A 149 2.31 27.02 18.27
C LEU A 149 2.93 26.72 16.89
N ASP A 150 4.20 26.34 16.81
CA ASP A 150 4.84 25.97 15.55
C ASP A 150 4.24 24.68 14.97
N LEU A 151 3.95 23.70 15.83
CA LEU A 151 3.21 22.50 15.44
C LEU A 151 1.78 22.83 14.97
N VAL A 152 1.10 23.77 15.63
CA VAL A 152 -0.22 24.25 15.22
C VAL A 152 -0.16 24.91 13.85
N GLU A 153 0.81 25.81 13.64
CA GLU A 153 0.99 26.49 12.35
C GLU A 153 1.29 25.51 11.22
N ALA A 154 2.08 24.48 11.47
CA ALA A 154 2.38 23.44 10.48
C ALA A 154 1.14 22.63 10.11
N GLN A 155 0.29 22.27 11.08
CA GLN A 155 -0.98 21.59 10.82
C GLN A 155 -1.95 22.48 10.05
N GLU A 156 -2.05 23.77 10.45
CA GLU A 156 -2.88 24.77 9.78
C GLU A 156 -2.40 24.99 8.33
N ALA A 157 -1.10 25.13 8.10
CA ALA A 157 -0.49 25.24 6.77
C ALA A 157 -0.85 24.04 5.89
N ARG A 158 -0.69 22.83 6.43
CA ARG A 158 -1.10 21.58 5.74
C ARG A 158 -2.59 21.62 5.39
N ARG A 159 -3.43 21.97 6.33
CA ARG A 159 -4.89 22.03 6.14
C ARG A 159 -5.29 23.02 5.05
N ILE A 160 -4.65 24.19 5.03
CA ILE A 160 -4.88 25.24 4.05
C ILE A 160 -4.42 24.81 2.66
N VAL A 161 -3.18 24.29 2.53
CA VAL A 161 -2.64 23.82 1.25
C VAL A 161 -3.51 22.72 0.66
N ASP A 162 -3.86 21.70 1.46
CA ASP A 162 -4.69 20.60 0.98
C ASP A 162 -6.08 21.08 0.56
N ARG A 163 -6.63 22.10 1.24
CA ARG A 163 -7.89 22.76 0.87
C ARG A 163 -7.76 23.52 -0.45
N LEU A 164 -6.77 24.39 -0.59
CA LEU A 164 -6.55 25.17 -1.79
C LEU A 164 -6.26 24.26 -2.99
N TYR A 165 -5.35 23.30 -2.82
CA TYR A 165 -5.05 22.31 -3.86
C TYR A 165 -6.31 21.57 -4.33
N GLY A 166 -7.07 21.02 -3.40
CA GLY A 166 -8.25 20.24 -3.72
C GLY A 166 -9.34 21.06 -4.43
N TYR A 167 -9.58 22.28 -3.97
CA TYR A 167 -10.66 23.14 -4.48
C TYR A 167 -10.30 23.85 -5.80
N GLU A 168 -9.02 24.05 -6.06
CA GLU A 168 -8.55 24.66 -7.31
C GLU A 168 -8.35 23.60 -8.42
N VAL A 169 -7.77 22.44 -8.10
CA VAL A 169 -7.43 21.43 -9.11
C VAL A 169 -8.63 20.53 -9.44
N SER A 170 -9.46 20.13 -8.44
CA SER A 170 -10.58 19.23 -8.70
C SER A 170 -11.59 19.76 -9.73
N PRO A 171 -11.94 21.06 -9.80
CA PRO A 171 -12.79 21.60 -10.87
C PRO A 171 -12.21 21.41 -12.28
N VAL A 172 -10.88 21.39 -12.44
CA VAL A 172 -10.24 21.08 -13.72
C VAL A 172 -10.52 19.64 -14.13
N LEU A 173 -10.42 18.70 -13.18
CA LEU A 173 -10.79 17.30 -13.41
C LEU A 173 -12.27 17.18 -13.82
N TRP A 174 -13.17 17.94 -13.20
CA TRP A 174 -14.61 17.89 -13.52
C TRP A 174 -14.91 18.38 -14.92
N ARG A 175 -14.19 19.39 -15.38
CA ARG A 175 -14.36 19.97 -16.73
C ARG A 175 -13.74 19.12 -17.83
N LYS A 176 -12.60 18.48 -17.54
CA LYS A 176 -11.76 17.82 -18.55
C LYS A 176 -11.86 16.30 -18.54
N VAL A 177 -12.23 15.67 -17.42
CA VAL A 177 -12.38 14.22 -17.30
C VAL A 177 -13.85 13.88 -17.00
N MET A 178 -14.25 13.97 -15.72
CA MET A 178 -15.65 13.74 -15.33
C MET A 178 -15.97 14.35 -13.95
N PRO A 179 -17.27 14.63 -13.67
CA PRO A 179 -17.70 15.17 -12.38
C PRO A 179 -17.37 14.24 -11.21
N ARG A 180 -17.24 14.83 -10.02
CA ARG A 180 -17.00 14.16 -8.72
C ARG A 180 -15.63 13.52 -8.52
N LEU A 181 -14.71 13.70 -9.45
CA LEU A 181 -13.29 13.37 -9.22
C LEU A 181 -12.68 14.35 -8.21
N SER A 182 -11.63 13.93 -7.53
CA SER A 182 -10.89 14.81 -6.63
C SER A 182 -9.39 14.70 -6.87
N ALA A 183 -8.72 15.84 -6.87
CA ALA A 183 -7.28 15.92 -6.76
C ALA A 183 -6.88 16.18 -5.30
N GLY A 184 -5.74 15.68 -4.91
CA GLY A 184 -5.14 15.93 -3.61
C GLY A 184 -3.63 15.78 -3.72
N ARG A 185 -2.90 16.59 -3.01
CA ARG A 185 -1.45 16.72 -3.10
C ARG A 185 -0.71 15.37 -3.05
N VAL A 186 -1.03 14.53 -2.09
CA VAL A 186 -0.39 13.21 -1.94
C VAL A 186 -1.18 12.10 -2.64
N GLN A 187 -2.51 12.16 -2.65
CA GLN A 187 -3.32 11.12 -3.31
C GLN A 187 -3.09 11.06 -4.82
N SER A 188 -2.89 12.21 -5.49
CA SER A 188 -2.63 12.24 -6.93
C SER A 188 -1.29 11.62 -7.27
N VAL A 189 -0.28 11.82 -6.41
CA VAL A 189 1.05 11.22 -6.55
C VAL A 189 0.99 9.70 -6.30
N ALA A 190 0.31 9.26 -5.25
CA ALA A 190 0.11 7.82 -5.00
C ALA A 190 -0.63 7.13 -6.16
N THR A 191 -1.61 7.82 -6.77
CA THR A 191 -2.30 7.32 -7.97
C THR A 191 -1.35 7.23 -9.16
N ARG A 192 -0.50 8.24 -9.36
CA ARG A 192 0.53 8.24 -10.41
C ARG A 192 1.49 7.06 -10.27
N MET A 193 2.00 6.78 -9.06
CA MET A 193 2.87 5.61 -8.82
C MET A 193 2.24 4.30 -9.30
N ILE A 194 0.95 4.11 -9.03
CA ILE A 194 0.22 2.91 -9.43
C ILE A 194 0.01 2.87 -10.95
N VAL A 195 -0.32 4.01 -11.57
CA VAL A 195 -0.49 4.12 -13.03
C VAL A 195 0.84 3.90 -13.76
N GLU A 196 1.95 4.48 -13.29
CA GLU A 196 3.28 4.24 -13.87
C GLU A 196 3.66 2.75 -13.82
N ARG A 197 3.44 2.09 -12.69
CA ARG A 197 3.66 0.65 -12.57
C ARG A 197 2.81 -0.16 -13.56
N GLU A 198 1.57 0.25 -13.80
CA GLU A 198 0.73 -0.42 -14.78
C GLU A 198 1.18 -0.14 -16.21
N ARG A 199 1.67 1.07 -16.53
CA ARG A 199 2.29 1.39 -17.83
C ARG A 199 3.53 0.53 -18.07
N GLU A 200 4.39 0.34 -17.04
CA GLU A 200 5.54 -0.57 -17.10
C GLU A 200 5.08 -2.01 -17.45
N ARG A 201 3.99 -2.47 -16.82
CA ARG A 201 3.42 -3.80 -17.08
C ARG A 201 2.86 -3.93 -18.47
N MET A 202 2.12 -2.93 -18.95
CA MET A 202 1.54 -2.90 -20.30
C MET A 202 2.62 -2.89 -21.40
N ALA A 203 3.76 -2.27 -21.13
CA ALA A 203 4.88 -2.19 -22.06
C ALA A 203 5.83 -3.41 -21.99
N PHE A 204 5.66 -4.26 -20.97
CA PHE A 204 6.56 -5.38 -20.73
C PHE A 204 6.36 -6.49 -21.75
N VAL A 205 7.48 -6.99 -22.29
CA VAL A 205 7.52 -8.15 -23.20
C VAL A 205 8.18 -9.31 -22.48
N SER A 206 7.46 -10.40 -22.32
CA SER A 206 7.97 -11.60 -21.67
C SER A 206 9.01 -12.33 -22.53
N ALA A 207 10.10 -12.77 -21.88
CA ALA A 207 11.08 -13.69 -22.48
C ALA A 207 10.85 -15.10 -21.97
N GLY A 208 10.87 -16.08 -22.87
CA GLY A 208 10.94 -17.49 -22.52
C GLY A 208 12.39 -17.96 -22.36
N TYR A 209 12.65 -18.77 -21.37
CA TYR A 209 13.93 -19.43 -21.17
C TYR A 209 13.73 -20.72 -20.39
N TRP A 210 14.71 -21.62 -20.50
CA TRP A 210 14.67 -22.89 -19.80
C TRP A 210 15.84 -23.03 -18.83
N ASP A 211 15.63 -23.76 -17.75
CA ASP A 211 16.68 -24.26 -16.87
C ASP A 211 16.51 -25.77 -16.63
N LEU A 212 17.37 -26.33 -15.80
CA LEU A 212 17.35 -27.74 -15.48
C LEU A 212 17.75 -27.95 -14.03
N THR A 213 16.94 -28.71 -13.32
CA THR A 213 17.24 -29.18 -11.96
C THR A 213 17.48 -30.68 -11.96
N ALA A 214 18.65 -31.11 -11.54
CA ALA A 214 18.99 -32.51 -11.34
C ALA A 214 18.84 -32.91 -9.86
N GLN A 215 18.30 -34.09 -9.60
CA GLN A 215 18.42 -34.75 -8.30
C GLN A 215 19.69 -35.58 -8.32
N LEU A 216 20.56 -35.31 -7.37
CA LEU A 216 21.81 -35.97 -7.23
C LEU A 216 21.83 -36.85 -5.98
N SER A 217 22.62 -37.93 -6.00
CA SER A 217 22.86 -38.79 -4.84
C SER A 217 24.34 -38.95 -4.57
N ALA A 218 24.76 -38.76 -3.36
CA ALA A 218 26.12 -38.93 -2.92
C ALA A 218 26.22 -39.48 -1.48
N PRO A 219 27.29 -40.19 -1.10
CA PRO A 219 27.55 -40.58 0.27
C PRO A 219 27.74 -39.36 1.16
N ASP A 220 27.08 -39.33 2.31
CA ASP A 220 27.26 -38.29 3.32
C ASP A 220 28.46 -38.64 4.22
N ARG A 221 29.48 -37.81 4.17
CA ARG A 221 30.72 -38.01 4.98
C ARG A 221 30.49 -37.77 6.48
N ALA A 222 29.43 -37.05 6.85
CA ALA A 222 29.08 -36.85 8.26
C ALA A 222 28.36 -38.08 8.87
N SER A 223 27.88 -39.00 8.04
CA SER A 223 27.19 -40.22 8.50
C SER A 223 28.17 -41.33 8.77
N ASP A 224 28.17 -41.87 9.98
CA ASP A 224 29.02 -43.06 10.34
C ASP A 224 28.74 -44.26 9.44
N THR A 225 27.58 -44.32 8.80
CA THR A 225 27.17 -45.40 7.88
C THR A 225 27.39 -45.03 6.42
N HIS A 226 27.92 -43.86 6.11
CA HIS A 226 28.00 -43.29 4.75
C HIS A 226 26.66 -43.37 4.00
N ALA A 227 25.59 -43.06 4.70
CA ALA A 227 24.25 -43.07 4.14
C ALA A 227 24.16 -42.21 2.87
N VAL A 228 23.60 -42.77 1.81
CA VAL A 228 23.42 -42.01 0.56
C VAL A 228 22.28 -41.01 0.74
N THR A 229 22.59 -39.74 0.51
CA THR A 229 21.64 -38.63 0.61
C THR A 229 21.37 -38.06 -0.78
N THR A 230 20.12 -37.78 -1.03
CA THR A 230 19.70 -37.13 -2.28
C THR A 230 19.49 -35.64 -2.06
N PHE A 231 19.93 -34.83 -3.03
CA PHE A 231 19.79 -33.36 -2.99
C PHE A 231 19.63 -32.76 -4.38
N PRO A 232 18.92 -31.63 -4.53
CA PRO A 232 18.77 -30.96 -5.82
C PRO A 232 20.00 -30.11 -6.15
N ALA A 233 20.36 -30.09 -7.43
CA ALA A 233 21.38 -29.21 -8.00
C ALA A 233 20.86 -28.57 -9.29
N LYS A 234 21.08 -27.28 -9.44
CA LYS A 234 20.68 -26.52 -10.64
C LYS A 234 21.82 -26.47 -11.65
N LEU A 235 21.49 -26.65 -12.92
CA LEU A 235 22.41 -26.43 -14.03
C LEU A 235 22.71 -24.94 -14.12
N VAL A 236 24.01 -24.59 -14.11
CA VAL A 236 24.46 -23.19 -14.14
C VAL A 236 25.31 -22.86 -15.35
N GLU A 237 25.97 -23.86 -15.94
CA GLU A 237 26.81 -23.68 -17.13
C GLU A 237 26.70 -24.85 -18.11
N VAL A 238 26.76 -24.51 -19.38
CA VAL A 238 26.89 -25.46 -20.50
C VAL A 238 27.98 -24.96 -21.43
N ASN A 239 28.98 -25.81 -21.76
CA ASN A 239 30.14 -25.46 -22.60
C ASN A 239 30.88 -24.21 -22.09
N GLY A 240 30.97 -24.02 -20.77
CA GLY A 240 31.63 -22.87 -20.16
C GLY A 240 30.82 -21.56 -20.26
N GLN A 241 29.58 -21.58 -20.78
CA GLN A 241 28.66 -20.45 -20.81
C GLN A 241 27.64 -20.56 -19.70
N ARG A 242 27.43 -19.49 -18.95
CA ARG A 242 26.38 -19.43 -17.92
C ARG A 242 24.98 -19.44 -18.55
N ILE A 243 24.08 -20.20 -17.95
CA ILE A 243 22.69 -20.22 -18.40
C ILE A 243 21.96 -18.94 -17.98
N ALA A 244 21.15 -18.39 -18.88
CA ALA A 244 20.32 -17.22 -18.65
C ALA A 244 19.30 -17.49 -17.53
N GLN A 245 19.08 -16.50 -16.70
CA GLN A 245 18.04 -16.45 -15.68
C GLN A 245 17.12 -15.26 -15.96
N GLY A 246 15.93 -15.21 -15.35
CA GLY A 246 14.98 -14.12 -15.57
C GLY A 246 15.55 -12.73 -15.39
N ARG A 247 16.50 -12.54 -14.47
CA ARG A 247 17.21 -11.25 -14.23
C ARG A 247 18.12 -10.78 -15.36
N ASP A 248 18.47 -11.66 -16.27
CA ASP A 248 19.35 -11.36 -17.42
C ASP A 248 18.59 -10.72 -18.60
N PHE A 249 17.27 -10.77 -18.58
CA PHE A 249 16.41 -10.17 -19.59
C PHE A 249 15.97 -8.76 -19.18
N ASP A 250 15.80 -7.92 -20.17
CA ASP A 250 15.24 -6.58 -20.02
C ASP A 250 13.71 -6.60 -20.12
N ASP A 251 13.10 -5.40 -20.05
CA ASP A 251 11.66 -5.20 -20.17
C ASP A 251 11.11 -5.45 -21.58
N LYS A 252 11.98 -5.60 -22.58
CA LYS A 252 11.64 -5.94 -23.98
C LYS A 252 11.82 -7.42 -24.29
N GLY A 253 12.12 -8.24 -23.29
CA GLY A 253 12.33 -9.67 -23.44
C GLY A 253 13.67 -10.03 -24.10
N GLN A 254 14.63 -9.12 -24.13
CA GLN A 254 15.94 -9.35 -24.73
C GLN A 254 16.99 -9.50 -23.64
N LEU A 255 18.07 -10.26 -23.91
CA LEU A 255 19.20 -10.29 -22.99
C LEU A 255 19.80 -8.89 -22.84
N LYS A 256 19.99 -8.47 -21.59
CA LYS A 256 20.63 -7.20 -21.27
C LYS A 256 22.03 -7.13 -21.90
N SER A 257 22.36 -5.97 -22.48
CA SER A 257 23.70 -5.72 -22.98
C SER A 257 24.64 -5.37 -21.81
N GLY A 258 25.82 -6.01 -21.73
CA GLY A 258 26.83 -5.68 -20.72
C GLY A 258 27.79 -6.81 -20.41
N LYS A 259 28.80 -6.52 -19.55
CA LYS A 259 29.79 -7.52 -19.15
C LYS A 259 29.20 -8.73 -18.42
N ALA A 260 28.11 -8.54 -17.70
CA ALA A 260 27.44 -9.60 -16.94
C ALA A 260 26.75 -10.65 -17.83
N THR A 261 26.44 -10.31 -19.06
CA THR A 261 25.72 -11.16 -20.02
C THR A 261 26.55 -11.56 -21.24
N GLN A 262 27.81 -11.14 -21.34
CA GLN A 262 28.71 -11.47 -22.45
C GLN A 262 28.94 -12.98 -22.67
N ASN A 263 28.86 -13.75 -21.60
CA ASN A 263 29.06 -15.22 -21.63
C ASN A 263 27.80 -15.93 -21.10
N VAL A 264 26.61 -15.48 -21.53
CA VAL A 264 25.34 -16.06 -21.14
C VAL A 264 24.68 -16.64 -22.36
N MET A 265 24.20 -17.86 -22.26
CA MET A 265 23.38 -18.51 -23.27
C MET A 265 21.94 -18.65 -22.79
N VAL A 266 21.00 -18.47 -23.69
CA VAL A 266 19.59 -18.82 -23.42
C VAL A 266 19.41 -20.28 -23.79
N LEU A 267 19.02 -21.08 -22.82
CA LEU A 267 18.67 -22.48 -23.06
C LEU A 267 17.23 -22.53 -23.56
N ASP A 268 17.02 -23.21 -24.67
CA ASP A 268 15.69 -23.47 -25.23
C ASP A 268 15.14 -24.82 -24.77
N GLU A 269 13.89 -25.08 -25.08
CA GLU A 269 13.18 -26.32 -24.73
C GLU A 269 13.90 -27.57 -25.19
N ALA A 270 14.30 -27.61 -26.47
CA ALA A 270 14.95 -28.77 -27.09
C ALA A 270 16.31 -29.07 -26.45
N GLY A 271 17.09 -28.01 -26.18
CA GLY A 271 18.37 -28.11 -25.51
C GLY A 271 18.24 -28.56 -24.04
N ALA A 272 17.25 -28.05 -23.31
CA ALA A 272 16.98 -28.47 -21.95
C ALA A 272 16.57 -29.94 -21.85
N HIS A 273 15.67 -30.40 -22.72
CA HIS A 273 15.25 -31.79 -22.75
C HIS A 273 16.39 -32.72 -23.17
N SER A 274 17.17 -32.36 -24.20
CA SER A 274 18.34 -33.15 -24.63
C SER A 274 19.40 -33.29 -23.53
N LEU A 275 19.67 -32.22 -22.80
CA LEU A 275 20.59 -32.26 -21.67
C LEU A 275 20.01 -33.06 -20.48
N ALA A 276 18.72 -32.97 -20.22
CA ALA A 276 18.07 -33.76 -19.16
C ALA A 276 18.15 -35.26 -19.44
N GLU A 277 17.86 -35.70 -20.66
CA GLU A 277 17.97 -37.09 -21.08
C GLU A 277 19.45 -37.59 -20.99
N ALA A 278 20.38 -36.77 -21.46
CA ALA A 278 21.80 -37.10 -21.39
C ALA A 278 22.33 -37.26 -19.96
N LEU A 279 21.91 -36.33 -19.05
CA LEU A 279 22.30 -36.38 -17.66
C LEU A 279 21.69 -37.60 -16.93
N GLN A 280 20.47 -38.01 -17.26
CA GLN A 280 19.88 -39.22 -16.69
C GLN A 280 20.67 -40.47 -17.08
N GLY A 281 21.40 -40.47 -18.20
CA GLY A 281 22.29 -41.55 -18.58
C GLY A 281 23.54 -41.70 -17.71
N LEU A 282 23.82 -40.71 -16.83
CA LEU A 282 24.93 -40.74 -15.85
C LEU A 282 24.54 -41.45 -14.54
N GLN A 283 23.68 -42.45 -14.60
CA GLN A 283 23.26 -43.24 -13.44
C GLN A 283 24.38 -44.15 -12.97
N GLY A 284 25.11 -43.73 -11.93
CA GLY A 284 25.80 -44.51 -10.93
C GLY A 284 26.55 -45.78 -11.33
N GLY A 285 27.60 -45.68 -12.15
CA GLY A 285 28.70 -46.70 -12.16
C GLY A 285 29.99 -46.05 -11.68
N ALA A 286 30.96 -46.83 -11.24
CA ALA A 286 32.26 -46.33 -10.79
C ALA A 286 32.88 -45.45 -11.90
N GLY A 287 32.92 -44.13 -11.65
CA GLY A 287 33.42 -43.10 -12.58
C GLY A 287 32.39 -42.49 -13.49
N GLN A 288 31.08 -42.79 -13.37
CA GLN A 288 29.96 -42.19 -14.12
C GLN A 288 29.15 -41.29 -13.16
N GLY A 289 29.44 -40.05 -13.09
CA GLY A 289 28.70 -39.05 -12.28
C GLY A 289 29.31 -37.68 -12.43
N LEU A 290 28.77 -36.73 -11.69
CA LEU A 290 29.30 -35.37 -11.64
C LEU A 290 30.35 -35.31 -10.50
N ALA A 291 31.55 -34.80 -10.82
CA ALA A 291 32.62 -34.60 -9.84
C ALA A 291 32.35 -33.30 -9.06
N VAL A 292 32.52 -33.34 -7.76
CA VAL A 292 32.55 -32.15 -6.91
C VAL A 292 33.87 -31.42 -7.17
N THR A 293 33.80 -30.23 -7.74
CA THR A 293 34.98 -29.42 -8.09
C THR A 293 35.23 -28.32 -7.08
N SER A 294 34.26 -27.91 -6.32
CA SER A 294 34.44 -27.01 -5.18
C SER A 294 33.32 -27.16 -4.13
N VAL A 295 33.73 -27.00 -2.87
CA VAL A 295 32.80 -26.90 -1.73
C VAL A 295 33.15 -25.63 -0.97
N GLU A 296 32.21 -24.69 -0.95
CA GLU A 296 32.38 -23.43 -0.26
C GLU A 296 31.42 -23.36 0.95
N GLU A 297 32.00 -23.24 2.15
CA GLU A 297 31.23 -22.99 3.37
C GLU A 297 31.43 -21.56 3.85
N LYS A 298 30.31 -20.86 4.06
CA LYS A 298 30.30 -19.49 4.58
C LYS A 298 29.49 -19.37 5.85
N PRO A 299 29.98 -18.62 6.85
CA PRO A 299 29.17 -18.30 8.02
C PRO A 299 27.90 -17.56 7.58
N TYR A 300 26.75 -17.98 8.07
CA TYR A 300 25.48 -17.30 7.91
C TYR A 300 25.09 -16.61 9.20
N THR A 301 24.80 -15.33 9.11
CA THR A 301 24.31 -14.55 10.24
C THR A 301 23.16 -13.66 9.77
N ARG A 302 22.02 -13.71 10.48
CA ARG A 302 20.87 -12.84 10.21
C ARG A 302 20.53 -12.04 11.47
N ARG A 303 20.42 -10.72 11.29
CA ARG A 303 20.05 -9.80 12.36
C ARG A 303 18.54 -9.60 12.41
N PRO A 304 17.95 -9.34 13.60
CA PRO A 304 16.56 -8.99 13.70
C PRO A 304 16.28 -7.60 13.11
N TYR A 305 15.06 -7.43 12.65
CA TYR A 305 14.57 -6.13 12.20
C TYR A 305 14.39 -5.16 13.38
N ALA A 306 14.41 -3.86 13.08
CA ALA A 306 14.11 -2.80 14.03
C ALA A 306 12.71 -2.92 14.60
N PRO A 307 12.43 -2.34 15.79
CA PRO A 307 11.09 -2.16 16.29
C PRO A 307 10.18 -1.48 15.27
N PHE A 308 8.87 -1.63 15.40
CA PHE A 308 7.94 -1.09 14.43
C PHE A 308 7.85 0.45 14.50
N MET A 309 7.79 1.04 13.33
CA MET A 309 7.19 2.33 13.06
C MET A 309 5.90 2.14 12.25
N THR A 310 5.11 3.18 12.05
CA THR A 310 3.79 3.08 11.40
C THR A 310 3.83 2.34 10.07
N SER A 311 4.75 2.68 9.18
CA SER A 311 4.86 2.08 7.84
C SER A 311 5.21 0.60 7.91
N THR A 312 6.18 0.22 8.74
CA THR A 312 6.61 -1.18 8.88
C THR A 312 5.57 -2.03 9.59
N LEU A 313 4.81 -1.45 10.53
CA LEU A 313 3.67 -2.14 11.14
C LEU A 313 2.57 -2.43 10.11
N GLN A 314 2.23 -1.45 9.26
CA GLN A 314 1.25 -1.63 8.19
C GLN A 314 1.70 -2.71 7.19
N GLN A 315 2.99 -2.71 6.82
CA GLN A 315 3.56 -3.71 5.91
C GLN A 315 3.50 -5.12 6.50
N ASP A 316 3.96 -5.31 7.73
CA ASP A 316 3.95 -6.63 8.38
C ASP A 316 2.53 -7.13 8.67
N ALA A 317 1.63 -6.24 9.11
CA ALA A 317 0.24 -6.59 9.32
C ALA A 317 -0.47 -7.01 8.01
N ALA A 318 -0.18 -6.32 6.90
CA ALA A 318 -0.71 -6.71 5.60
C ALA A 318 -0.17 -8.06 5.11
N ASN A 319 1.14 -8.30 5.28
CA ASN A 319 1.78 -9.52 4.81
C ASN A 319 1.45 -10.75 5.67
N LYS A 320 1.42 -10.59 7.01
CA LYS A 320 1.28 -11.70 7.97
C LYS A 320 -0.15 -11.91 8.46
N LEU A 321 -0.91 -10.83 8.63
CA LEU A 321 -2.27 -10.87 9.17
C LEU A 321 -3.34 -10.60 8.11
N HIS A 322 -2.94 -10.19 6.90
CA HIS A 322 -3.84 -9.80 5.81
C HIS A 322 -4.77 -8.63 6.19
N PHE A 323 -4.27 -7.73 7.02
CA PHE A 323 -4.99 -6.52 7.40
C PHE A 323 -4.69 -5.39 6.39
N SER A 324 -5.71 -4.63 6.01
CA SER A 324 -5.49 -3.38 5.27
C SER A 324 -4.83 -2.34 6.15
N SER A 325 -4.20 -1.34 5.54
CA SER A 325 -3.57 -0.24 6.26
C SER A 325 -4.56 0.50 7.18
N ASP A 326 -5.77 0.77 6.72
CA ASP A 326 -6.84 1.38 7.52
C ASP A 326 -7.27 0.50 8.71
N ARG A 327 -7.43 -0.81 8.48
CA ARG A 327 -7.76 -1.77 9.54
C ARG A 327 -6.65 -1.85 10.58
N THR A 328 -5.40 -1.93 10.14
CA THR A 328 -4.23 -1.95 11.02
C THR A 328 -4.20 -0.73 11.92
N MET A 329 -4.39 0.47 11.36
CA MET A 329 -4.36 1.70 12.14
C MET A 329 -5.52 1.84 13.12
N ARG A 330 -6.73 1.40 12.74
CA ARG A 330 -7.88 1.38 13.68
C ARG A 330 -7.65 0.45 14.87
N ILE A 331 -7.08 -0.73 14.62
CA ILE A 331 -6.77 -1.69 15.69
C ILE A 331 -5.63 -1.16 16.56
N ALA A 332 -4.57 -0.60 15.96
CA ALA A 332 -3.46 0.00 16.69
C ALA A 332 -3.92 1.16 17.57
N GLN A 333 -4.79 2.03 17.06
CA GLN A 333 -5.38 3.12 17.84
C GLN A 333 -6.15 2.58 19.05
N LYS A 334 -6.95 1.53 18.86
CA LYS A 334 -7.68 0.90 19.96
C LYS A 334 -6.75 0.27 21.01
N LEU A 335 -5.67 -0.34 20.58
CA LEU A 335 -4.64 -0.88 21.49
C LEU A 335 -3.96 0.25 22.26
N TYR A 336 -3.60 1.35 21.63
CA TYR A 336 -3.02 2.52 22.26
C TYR A 336 -3.98 3.16 23.27
N GLU A 337 -5.21 3.46 22.86
CA GLU A 337 -6.21 4.09 23.74
C GLU A 337 -6.55 3.27 24.97
N ASN A 338 -6.40 1.95 24.89
CA ASN A 338 -6.55 1.02 26.02
C ASN A 338 -5.26 0.76 26.81
N GLY A 339 -4.15 1.41 26.43
CA GLY A 339 -2.88 1.34 27.16
C GLY A 339 -2.08 0.04 26.95
N TYR A 340 -2.27 -0.63 25.81
CA TYR A 340 -1.53 -1.86 25.49
C TYR A 340 -0.25 -1.61 24.69
N ILE A 341 -0.22 -0.55 23.90
CA ILE A 341 0.95 -0.18 23.09
C ILE A 341 1.26 1.31 23.23
N THR A 342 2.46 1.72 22.82
CA THR A 342 2.84 3.11 22.64
C THR A 342 2.10 3.74 21.48
N TYR A 343 2.20 5.06 21.32
CA TYR A 343 1.58 5.79 20.23
C TYR A 343 1.94 5.23 18.84
N MET A 344 0.93 4.98 18.02
CA MET A 344 1.07 4.21 16.78
C MET A 344 1.41 5.03 15.55
N ARG A 345 1.40 6.36 15.62
CA ARG A 345 1.80 7.23 14.51
C ARG A 345 3.20 7.76 14.77
N THR A 346 4.20 7.02 14.35
CA THR A 346 5.62 7.33 14.52
C THR A 346 6.43 6.84 13.33
N ASP A 347 7.47 7.55 13.00
CA ASP A 347 8.52 7.15 12.07
C ASP A 347 9.81 6.72 12.78
N SER A 348 9.80 6.72 14.11
CA SER A 348 10.91 6.29 14.95
C SER A 348 10.96 4.77 15.11
N THR A 349 12.17 4.23 15.07
CA THR A 349 12.49 2.84 15.44
C THR A 349 13.21 2.75 16.78
N THR A 350 13.35 3.86 17.50
CA THR A 350 14.09 3.93 18.75
C THR A 350 13.21 3.52 19.92
N LEU A 351 13.72 2.66 20.80
CA LEU A 351 13.05 2.32 22.05
C LEU A 351 13.58 3.22 23.17
N SER A 352 12.70 3.61 24.08
CA SER A 352 13.09 4.25 25.35
C SER A 352 13.92 3.31 26.24
N THR A 353 14.60 3.86 27.21
CA THR A 353 15.37 3.04 28.18
C THR A 353 14.46 2.04 28.92
N ALA A 354 13.25 2.47 29.29
CA ALA A 354 12.26 1.60 29.90
C ALA A 354 11.85 0.47 28.96
N GLY A 355 11.53 0.77 27.69
CA GLY A 355 11.17 -0.22 26.66
C GLY A 355 12.30 -1.21 26.38
N ILE A 356 13.56 -0.74 26.32
CA ILE A 356 14.73 -1.62 26.16
C ILE A 356 14.86 -2.58 27.34
N ASN A 357 14.76 -2.06 28.58
CA ASN A 357 14.91 -2.87 29.78
C ASN A 357 13.80 -3.91 29.86
N ALA A 358 12.55 -3.53 29.62
CA ALA A 358 11.39 -4.42 29.58
C ALA A 358 11.54 -5.53 28.55
N ALA A 359 11.93 -5.18 27.31
CA ALA A 359 12.16 -6.16 26.25
C ALA A 359 13.28 -7.16 26.62
N ARG A 360 14.41 -6.65 27.12
CA ARG A 360 15.55 -7.47 27.50
C ARG A 360 15.25 -8.36 28.70
N GLN A 361 14.47 -7.86 29.67
CA GLN A 361 14.02 -8.68 30.80
C GLN A 361 13.13 -9.84 30.33
N GLN A 362 12.14 -9.56 29.47
CA GLN A 362 11.26 -10.62 28.96
C GLN A 362 12.00 -11.63 28.06
N VAL A 363 13.01 -11.20 27.31
CA VAL A 363 13.86 -12.17 26.57
C VAL A 363 14.51 -13.16 27.53
N ARG A 364 15.05 -12.70 28.68
CA ARG A 364 15.62 -13.59 29.70
C ARG A 364 14.58 -14.53 30.28
N GLU A 365 13.42 -14.02 30.64
CA GLU A 365 12.33 -14.76 31.27
C GLU A 365 11.75 -15.86 30.38
N PHE A 366 11.51 -15.57 29.10
CA PHE A 366 10.82 -16.48 28.18
C PHE A 366 11.75 -17.35 27.34
N PHE A 367 12.98 -16.91 27.06
CA PHE A 367 13.86 -17.56 26.10
C PHE A 367 15.23 -17.96 26.68
N GLY A 368 15.68 -17.31 27.75
CA GLY A 368 17.00 -17.53 28.37
C GLY A 368 18.04 -16.48 27.98
N GLU A 369 19.09 -16.36 28.77
CA GLU A 369 20.17 -15.38 28.59
C GLU A 369 20.92 -15.56 27.26
N GLU A 370 21.03 -16.78 26.75
CA GLU A 370 21.71 -17.13 25.51
C GLU A 370 21.00 -16.51 24.26
N TYR A 371 19.70 -16.23 24.36
CA TYR A 371 18.94 -15.56 23.30
C TYR A 371 19.01 -14.03 23.37
N LEU A 372 19.57 -13.50 24.44
CA LEU A 372 19.73 -12.06 24.58
C LEU A 372 20.98 -11.60 23.82
N TYR A 373 20.85 -10.51 23.04
CA TYR A 373 22.06 -9.91 22.45
C TYR A 373 22.96 -9.33 23.55
N PRO A 374 24.28 -9.55 23.51
CA PRO A 374 25.17 -9.19 24.63
C PRO A 374 25.14 -7.73 25.04
N SER A 375 24.95 -6.82 24.08
CA SER A 375 24.78 -5.39 24.35
C SER A 375 23.37 -4.90 23.99
N VAL A 376 23.03 -3.70 24.38
CA VAL A 376 21.79 -3.05 23.93
C VAL A 376 21.87 -2.81 22.44
N ARG A 377 20.88 -3.32 21.68
CA ARG A 377 20.76 -2.97 20.27
C ARG A 377 20.07 -1.64 20.12
N GLN A 378 20.71 -0.76 19.39
CA GLN A 378 20.13 0.51 18.96
C GLN A 378 19.92 0.47 17.46
N TYR A 379 18.78 1.00 17.03
CA TYR A 379 18.37 1.09 15.65
C TYR A 379 18.21 2.57 15.30
N ASN A 380 19.27 3.12 14.67
CA ASN A 380 19.27 4.49 14.19
C ASN A 380 19.01 4.48 12.69
N ARG A 381 17.75 4.44 12.29
CA ARG A 381 17.39 4.66 10.89
C ARG A 381 17.22 6.17 10.68
N LYS A 382 18.04 6.75 9.81
CA LYS A 382 17.75 8.05 9.25
C LYS A 382 16.62 7.86 8.23
N VAL A 383 15.39 8.07 8.65
CA VAL A 383 14.28 8.23 7.72
C VAL A 383 14.46 9.60 7.09
N LYS A 384 14.31 9.70 5.77
CA LYS A 384 14.27 11.00 5.11
C LYS A 384 13.09 11.75 5.74
N ASN A 385 13.38 12.90 6.37
CA ASN A 385 12.37 13.76 7.00
C ASN A 385 11.68 13.14 8.24
N ALA A 386 12.47 12.58 9.18
CA ALA A 386 11.95 12.10 10.45
C ALA A 386 11.30 13.26 11.23
N GLN A 387 10.01 13.08 11.56
CA GLN A 387 9.28 13.99 12.43
C GLN A 387 9.53 13.60 13.88
N GLU A 388 9.85 14.54 14.74
CA GLU A 388 9.91 14.47 16.20
C GLU A 388 10.58 13.21 16.80
N ALA A 389 11.21 13.36 17.96
CA ALA A 389 11.87 12.29 18.72
C ALA A 389 10.83 11.35 19.39
N HIS A 390 9.98 10.72 18.59
CA HIS A 390 9.02 9.74 19.10
C HIS A 390 9.68 8.38 19.35
N GLU A 391 9.07 7.61 20.22
CA GLU A 391 9.43 6.22 20.45
C GLU A 391 8.83 5.32 19.35
N ALA A 392 9.44 4.16 19.12
CA ALA A 392 8.90 3.10 18.28
C ALA A 392 7.59 2.54 18.84
N ILE A 393 6.80 1.86 17.99
CA ILE A 393 5.61 1.15 18.42
C ILE A 393 6.04 -0.12 19.17
N ARG A 394 5.73 -0.20 20.45
CA ARG A 394 6.03 -1.31 21.35
C ARG A 394 4.88 -1.58 22.32
N PRO A 395 4.87 -2.72 23.01
CA PRO A 395 4.00 -2.90 24.16
C PRO A 395 4.23 -1.80 25.20
N ALA A 396 3.16 -1.31 25.83
CA ALA A 396 3.22 -0.23 26.79
C ALA A 396 3.80 -0.67 28.14
N GLY A 397 4.32 0.28 28.90
CA GLY A 397 4.85 0.11 30.25
C GLY A 397 6.32 -0.30 30.29
N ASP A 398 6.82 -0.42 31.50
CA ASP A 398 8.16 -0.91 31.86
C ASP A 398 8.21 -2.43 32.08
N HIS A 399 7.04 -3.07 32.09
CA HIS A 399 6.85 -4.51 32.12
C HIS A 399 5.74 -4.89 31.11
N PHE A 400 6.12 -5.51 30.00
CA PHE A 400 5.16 -5.81 28.92
C PHE A 400 4.20 -6.93 29.33
N ALA A 401 2.92 -6.76 29.08
CA ALA A 401 1.97 -7.85 29.19
C ALA A 401 2.33 -8.96 28.17
N SER A 402 2.40 -10.20 28.63
CA SER A 402 2.64 -11.31 27.70
C SER A 402 1.42 -11.55 26.80
N PRO A 403 1.60 -11.99 25.54
CA PRO A 403 0.46 -12.32 24.69
C PRO A 403 -0.50 -13.32 25.33
N ASP A 404 0.00 -14.31 26.04
CA ASP A 404 -0.84 -15.33 26.71
C ASP A 404 -1.75 -14.72 27.78
N SER A 405 -1.29 -13.69 28.50
CA SER A 405 -2.11 -12.99 29.50
C SER A 405 -3.25 -12.17 28.88
N LEU A 406 -3.10 -11.78 27.63
CA LEU A 406 -4.06 -10.93 26.91
C LEU A 406 -5.03 -11.71 26.00
N LYS A 407 -4.83 -13.01 25.84
CA LYS A 407 -5.59 -13.86 24.91
C LYS A 407 -7.09 -13.87 25.18
N THR A 408 -7.50 -13.72 26.44
CA THR A 408 -8.92 -13.65 26.84
C THR A 408 -9.44 -12.23 27.02
N VAL A 409 -8.54 -11.23 26.97
CA VAL A 409 -8.86 -9.82 27.22
C VAL A 409 -9.07 -9.07 25.93
N LEU A 410 -8.23 -9.34 24.93
CA LEU A 410 -8.26 -8.68 23.63
C LEU A 410 -9.15 -9.44 22.64
N GLY A 411 -9.80 -8.70 21.76
CA GLY A 411 -10.46 -9.28 20.60
C GLY A 411 -9.45 -9.98 19.68
N PRO A 412 -9.91 -10.92 18.83
CA PRO A 412 -8.99 -11.73 18.01
C PRO A 412 -8.03 -10.94 17.12
N GLU A 413 -8.48 -9.81 16.58
CA GLU A 413 -7.66 -8.93 15.73
C GLU A 413 -6.67 -8.10 16.53
N GLU A 414 -7.13 -7.56 17.65
CA GLU A 414 -6.31 -6.81 18.60
C GLU A 414 -5.20 -7.71 19.15
N PHE A 415 -5.54 -8.95 19.52
CA PHE A 415 -4.58 -9.94 19.99
C PHE A 415 -3.49 -10.23 18.95
N LYS A 416 -3.88 -10.49 17.68
CA LYS A 416 -2.94 -10.77 16.60
C LYS A 416 -1.98 -9.59 16.36
N LEU A 417 -2.50 -8.36 16.34
CA LEU A 417 -1.67 -7.18 16.13
C LEU A 417 -0.76 -6.91 17.33
N TYR A 418 -1.27 -7.07 18.56
CA TYR A 418 -0.46 -6.95 19.76
C TYR A 418 0.67 -7.98 19.79
N GLN A 419 0.37 -9.23 19.50
CA GLN A 419 1.36 -10.32 19.43
C GLN A 419 2.45 -10.01 18.40
N LEU A 420 2.08 -9.48 17.22
CA LEU A 420 3.03 -9.08 16.19
C LEU A 420 3.98 -7.98 16.70
N ILE A 421 3.43 -6.98 17.39
CA ILE A 421 4.21 -5.87 17.96
C ILE A 421 5.14 -6.39 19.07
N TRP A 422 4.63 -7.22 19.98
CA TRP A 422 5.39 -7.81 21.08
C TRP A 422 6.56 -8.65 20.55
N GLN A 423 6.29 -9.55 19.61
CA GLN A 423 7.33 -10.39 19.00
C GLN A 423 8.43 -9.56 18.34
N ARG A 424 8.06 -8.52 17.59
CA ARG A 424 9.02 -7.64 16.92
C ARG A 424 9.88 -6.87 17.91
N THR A 425 9.26 -6.37 18.98
CA THR A 425 9.97 -5.64 20.04
C THR A 425 10.99 -6.53 20.75
N LEU A 426 10.62 -7.73 21.16
CA LEU A 426 11.55 -8.68 21.79
C LEU A 426 12.65 -9.09 20.82
N ALA A 427 12.28 -9.51 19.60
CA ALA A 427 13.22 -9.90 18.55
C ALA A 427 14.31 -8.84 18.35
N SER A 428 13.95 -7.56 18.41
CA SER A 428 14.90 -6.46 18.24
C SER A 428 16.06 -6.46 19.25
N GLN A 429 15.87 -7.05 20.43
CA GLN A 429 16.89 -7.14 21.49
C GLN A 429 17.51 -8.53 21.60
N MET A 430 17.07 -9.49 20.79
CA MET A 430 17.55 -10.87 20.80
C MET A 430 18.84 -11.05 19.97
N ALA A 431 19.49 -12.16 20.20
CA ALA A 431 20.70 -12.58 19.48
C ALA A 431 20.40 -12.90 18.00
N ASP A 432 21.43 -12.76 17.17
CA ASP A 432 21.35 -13.08 15.75
C ASP A 432 21.13 -14.58 15.51
N VAL A 433 20.48 -14.91 14.42
CA VAL A 433 20.50 -16.26 13.85
C VAL A 433 21.93 -16.55 13.39
N LYS A 434 22.44 -17.73 13.69
CA LYS A 434 23.74 -18.20 13.21
C LYS A 434 23.57 -19.53 12.50
N GLY A 435 24.42 -19.75 11.52
CA GLY A 435 24.46 -20.98 10.77
C GLY A 435 25.59 -21.00 9.75
N THR A 436 25.52 -21.91 8.82
CA THR A 436 26.42 -22.01 7.67
C THR A 436 25.61 -22.14 6.39
N THR A 437 26.11 -21.54 5.33
CA THR A 437 25.65 -21.81 3.95
C THR A 437 26.75 -22.59 3.27
N MET A 438 26.40 -23.76 2.74
CA MET A 438 27.25 -24.58 1.91
C MET A 438 26.84 -24.47 0.46
N THR A 439 27.76 -24.21 -0.42
CA THR A 439 27.58 -24.21 -1.87
C THR A 439 28.53 -25.21 -2.50
N VAL A 440 28.03 -26.16 -3.22
CA VAL A 440 28.76 -27.23 -3.90
C VAL A 440 28.63 -27.02 -5.40
N ARG A 441 29.77 -26.97 -6.08
CA ARG A 441 29.85 -26.97 -7.55
C ARG A 441 30.22 -28.36 -8.02
N LEU A 442 29.45 -28.86 -8.98
CA LEU A 442 29.67 -30.19 -9.57
C LEU A 442 29.81 -30.02 -11.10
N GLU A 443 30.80 -30.70 -11.64
CA GLU A 443 31.09 -30.65 -13.06
C GLU A 443 31.15 -32.03 -13.67
N GLY A 444 30.79 -32.12 -14.94
CA GLY A 444 30.85 -33.36 -15.69
C GLY A 444 30.60 -33.13 -17.17
N THR A 445 30.51 -34.21 -17.92
CA THR A 445 30.24 -34.16 -19.34
C THR A 445 28.97 -34.94 -19.63
N ALA A 446 27.94 -34.27 -20.11
CA ALA A 446 26.72 -34.92 -20.57
C ALA A 446 27.02 -35.69 -21.89
N PRO A 447 26.62 -36.95 -22.00
CA PRO A 447 26.87 -37.79 -23.17
C PRO A 447 25.93 -37.45 -24.35
N THR A 448 25.94 -36.21 -24.76
CA THR A 448 25.31 -35.70 -25.98
C THR A 448 26.22 -35.93 -27.20
N ALA A 449 25.73 -35.62 -28.38
CA ALA A 449 26.54 -35.68 -29.57
C ALA A 449 26.63 -34.30 -30.28
N PRO A 450 27.72 -33.51 -30.12
CA PRO A 450 28.96 -33.81 -29.38
C PRO A 450 28.76 -33.80 -27.85
N ALA A 451 29.67 -34.45 -27.13
CA ALA A 451 29.71 -34.48 -25.68
C ALA A 451 29.82 -33.06 -25.09
N THR A 452 28.94 -32.73 -24.14
CA THR A 452 28.72 -31.36 -23.64
C THR A 452 29.18 -31.21 -22.20
N PRO A 453 30.23 -30.40 -21.90
CA PRO A 453 30.58 -30.03 -20.53
C PRO A 453 29.46 -29.28 -19.85
N VAL A 454 29.15 -29.68 -18.61
CA VAL A 454 28.10 -29.07 -17.80
C VAL A 454 28.62 -28.81 -16.39
N ALA A 455 28.12 -27.74 -15.77
CA ALA A 455 28.31 -27.47 -14.35
C ALA A 455 26.94 -27.24 -13.65
N LEU A 456 26.82 -27.88 -12.50
CA LEU A 456 25.64 -27.74 -11.63
C LEU A 456 26.05 -27.15 -10.27
N THR A 457 25.13 -26.49 -9.61
CA THR A 457 25.36 -25.96 -8.27
C THR A 457 24.25 -26.40 -7.33
N ALA A 458 24.63 -26.90 -6.17
CA ALA A 458 23.72 -27.16 -5.06
C ALA A 458 24.05 -26.21 -3.92
N SER A 459 23.04 -25.62 -3.31
CA SER A 459 23.21 -24.75 -2.13
C SER A 459 22.27 -25.16 -1.00
N GLY A 460 22.80 -25.18 0.21
CA GLY A 460 22.05 -25.51 1.41
C GLY A 460 22.41 -24.58 2.56
N ARG A 461 21.47 -24.40 3.48
CA ARG A 461 21.67 -23.58 4.67
C ARG A 461 21.32 -24.40 5.91
N THR A 462 22.25 -24.42 6.87
CA THR A 462 22.03 -25.07 8.16
C THR A 462 22.04 -24.01 9.26
N ILE A 463 20.92 -23.88 9.99
CA ILE A 463 20.82 -22.99 11.15
C ILE A 463 21.33 -23.78 12.37
N THR A 464 22.42 -23.31 12.97
CA THR A 464 23.00 -23.89 14.19
C THR A 464 22.48 -23.23 15.46
N PHE A 465 22.07 -21.95 15.36
CA PHE A 465 21.47 -21.22 16.46
C PHE A 465 20.33 -20.34 15.94
N PRO A 466 19.07 -20.55 16.37
CA PRO A 466 17.91 -19.87 15.81
C PRO A 466 17.79 -18.37 16.22
N GLY A 467 18.54 -17.94 17.27
CA GLY A 467 18.53 -16.56 17.70
C GLY A 467 17.12 -15.98 17.85
N PHE A 468 16.90 -14.79 17.32
CA PHE A 468 15.62 -14.09 17.40
C PHE A 468 14.44 -14.84 16.74
N LEU A 469 14.67 -15.80 15.85
CA LEU A 469 13.56 -16.59 15.28
C LEU A 469 12.80 -17.38 16.33
N LYS A 470 13.42 -17.64 17.47
CA LYS A 470 12.77 -18.36 18.59
C LYS A 470 11.48 -17.69 19.06
N VAL A 471 11.42 -16.35 19.05
CA VAL A 471 10.23 -15.60 19.50
C VAL A 471 9.00 -15.80 18.60
N TYR A 472 9.21 -16.15 17.34
CA TYR A 472 8.13 -16.38 16.37
C TYR A 472 7.59 -17.82 16.40
N GLY A 473 8.24 -18.74 17.11
CA GLY A 473 7.82 -20.14 17.26
C GLY A 473 8.25 -21.05 16.10
N ALA A 474 7.97 -22.35 16.22
CA ALA A 474 8.40 -23.36 15.25
C ALA A 474 7.77 -23.25 13.85
N GLY A 475 6.74 -22.43 13.67
CA GLY A 475 6.04 -22.23 12.38
C GLY A 475 6.69 -21.23 11.43
N PHE A 476 7.68 -20.48 11.88
CA PHE A 476 8.30 -19.38 11.10
C PHE A 476 9.60 -19.75 10.38
N SER A 477 9.90 -21.03 10.28
CA SER A 477 11.00 -21.51 9.39
C SER A 477 10.70 -21.24 7.88
N ASN A 478 9.48 -20.81 7.54
CA ASN A 478 9.03 -20.45 6.19
C ASN A 478 8.54 -18.99 6.16
N GLU A 479 9.38 -18.02 6.47
CA GLU A 479 9.08 -16.63 6.16
C GLU A 479 9.02 -16.41 4.64
N ARG A 480 7.86 -16.63 4.08
CA ARG A 480 7.45 -15.99 2.83
C ARG A 480 7.21 -14.52 3.17
N GLY A 481 8.14 -13.63 2.86
CA GLY A 481 7.67 -12.28 2.85
C GLY A 481 8.61 -11.11 2.75
N ASP A 482 9.91 -11.18 3.00
CA ASP A 482 10.70 -9.94 2.93
C ASP A 482 12.10 -10.04 2.32
N ASP A 483 12.54 -11.19 1.89
CA ASP A 483 13.77 -11.35 1.10
C ASP A 483 13.46 -11.37 -0.42
N ARG A 484 12.74 -10.36 -0.93
CA ARG A 484 12.62 -10.11 -2.38
C ARG A 484 13.84 -9.39 -2.95
N GLY A 485 14.90 -9.34 -2.19
CA GLY A 485 16.21 -8.88 -2.64
C GLY A 485 17.20 -10.04 -2.64
N ASN A 486 17.51 -10.59 -3.77
CA ASN A 486 18.62 -11.51 -4.10
C ASN A 486 18.67 -12.92 -3.48
N ASP A 487 17.86 -13.28 -2.47
CA ASP A 487 17.93 -14.62 -1.86
C ASP A 487 16.77 -15.56 -2.24
N ALA A 488 15.92 -15.18 -3.16
CA ALA A 488 14.81 -16.02 -3.63
C ALA A 488 15.26 -17.35 -4.29
N GLU A 489 16.50 -17.41 -4.73
CA GLU A 489 17.09 -18.61 -5.33
C GLU A 489 17.72 -19.58 -4.32
N SER A 490 18.04 -19.12 -3.09
CA SER A 490 18.63 -19.98 -2.05
C SER A 490 17.66 -20.36 -0.92
N GLY A 491 16.38 -20.19 -1.13
CA GLY A 491 15.34 -20.10 -0.10
C GLY A 491 14.73 -21.40 0.41
N LYS A 492 15.24 -22.58 0.12
CA LYS A 492 14.82 -23.79 0.82
C LYS A 492 15.94 -24.21 1.78
N ASN A 493 15.61 -24.50 3.03
CA ASN A 493 16.51 -25.22 3.95
C ASN A 493 16.75 -26.63 3.38
N VAL A 494 17.54 -26.70 2.30
CA VAL A 494 17.98 -27.96 1.72
C VAL A 494 19.17 -28.41 2.56
N HIS A 495 19.03 -29.54 3.22
CA HIS A 495 20.14 -30.17 3.89
C HIS A 495 21.00 -30.83 2.81
N LEU A 496 22.22 -30.33 2.61
CA LEU A 496 23.18 -30.97 1.75
C LEU A 496 23.99 -31.98 2.56
N PRO A 497 24.34 -33.16 2.00
CA PRO A 497 25.29 -34.06 2.62
C PRO A 497 26.67 -33.39 2.72
N GLN A 498 27.47 -33.81 3.66
CA GLN A 498 28.83 -33.33 3.78
C GLN A 498 29.65 -33.92 2.66
N LEU A 499 30.08 -33.09 1.71
CA LEU A 499 30.84 -33.44 0.51
C LEU A 499 32.23 -32.81 0.58
N ALA A 500 33.17 -33.37 -0.17
CA ALA A 500 34.49 -32.81 -0.38
C ALA A 500 34.82 -32.79 -1.86
N GLU A 501 35.81 -31.95 -2.22
CA GLU A 501 36.34 -31.91 -3.57
C GLU A 501 36.84 -33.29 -3.98
N GLY A 502 36.53 -33.71 -5.20
CA GLY A 502 36.84 -35.04 -5.73
C GLY A 502 35.78 -36.12 -5.46
N ASP A 503 34.78 -35.83 -4.65
CA ASP A 503 33.62 -36.73 -4.49
C ASP A 503 32.84 -36.79 -5.79
N THR A 504 32.11 -37.90 -5.99
CA THR A 504 31.28 -38.09 -7.19
C THR A 504 29.82 -38.21 -6.74
N ALA A 505 28.92 -37.45 -7.38
CA ALA A 505 27.48 -37.54 -7.19
C ALA A 505 26.81 -38.15 -8.43
N ALA A 506 25.99 -39.16 -8.22
CA ALA A 506 25.21 -39.78 -9.29
C ALA A 506 23.97 -38.98 -9.59
N VAL A 507 23.61 -38.86 -10.86
CA VAL A 507 22.34 -38.22 -11.26
C VAL A 507 21.22 -39.22 -11.13
N THR A 508 20.24 -38.99 -10.30
CA THR A 508 19.07 -39.88 -10.12
C THR A 508 17.91 -39.45 -11.01
N SER A 509 17.76 -38.17 -11.25
CA SER A 509 16.80 -37.63 -12.25
C SER A 509 17.26 -36.23 -12.68
N ALA A 510 16.83 -35.80 -13.84
CA ALA A 510 17.02 -34.45 -14.35
C ALA A 510 15.71 -33.95 -14.96
N THR A 511 15.23 -32.83 -14.51
CA THR A 511 13.96 -32.23 -14.91
C THR A 511 14.21 -30.88 -15.55
N PRO A 512 13.90 -30.73 -16.84
CA PRO A 512 13.90 -29.42 -17.49
C PRO A 512 12.69 -28.62 -17.06
N GLU A 513 12.86 -27.32 -16.83
CA GLU A 513 11.79 -26.40 -16.41
C GLU A 513 11.79 -25.19 -17.33
N GLY A 514 10.61 -24.95 -17.97
CA GLY A 514 10.39 -23.74 -18.76
C GLY A 514 9.92 -22.58 -17.91
N HIS A 515 10.49 -21.41 -18.16
CA HIS A 515 10.21 -20.18 -17.45
C HIS A 515 9.85 -19.07 -18.42
N ILE A 516 9.04 -18.14 -17.94
CA ILE A 516 8.80 -16.86 -18.60
C ILE A 516 9.11 -15.73 -17.63
N THR A 517 9.70 -14.66 -18.12
CA THR A 517 9.88 -13.46 -17.30
C THR A 517 8.51 -12.82 -17.03
N ASN A 518 8.33 -12.33 -15.81
CA ASN A 518 7.10 -11.68 -15.40
C ASN A 518 7.27 -10.16 -15.38
N PRO A 519 6.21 -9.42 -15.72
CA PRO A 519 6.22 -7.97 -15.55
C PRO A 519 6.42 -7.59 -14.07
N PRO A 520 6.90 -6.37 -13.78
CA PRO A 520 7.07 -5.92 -12.41
C PRO A 520 5.78 -6.09 -11.60
N ALA A 521 5.90 -6.55 -10.37
CA ALA A 521 4.73 -6.80 -9.52
C ALA A 521 3.95 -5.50 -9.28
N ARG A 522 2.62 -5.57 -9.34
CA ARG A 522 1.76 -4.45 -8.92
C ARG A 522 1.99 -4.11 -7.46
N TYR A 523 1.77 -2.87 -7.12
CA TYR A 523 1.76 -2.48 -5.71
C TYR A 523 0.64 -3.20 -4.96
N THR A 524 0.97 -3.64 -3.76
CA THR A 524 0.01 -3.94 -2.69
C THR A 524 -0.06 -2.71 -1.77
N GLU A 525 -1.01 -2.65 -0.83
CA GLU A 525 -1.00 -1.57 0.18
C GLU A 525 0.34 -1.51 0.92
N ALA A 526 0.90 -2.65 1.30
CA ALA A 526 2.19 -2.76 1.98
C ALA A 526 3.34 -2.19 1.14
N SER A 527 3.46 -2.61 -0.13
CA SER A 527 4.55 -2.17 -0.98
C SER A 527 4.38 -0.71 -1.45
N LEU A 528 3.14 -0.21 -1.53
CA LEU A 528 2.88 1.21 -1.81
C LEU A 528 3.29 2.09 -0.62
N VAL A 529 2.93 1.70 0.61
CA VAL A 529 3.37 2.42 1.83
C VAL A 529 4.88 2.46 1.92
N LYS A 530 5.55 1.32 1.64
CA LYS A 530 7.02 1.26 1.61
C LYS A 530 7.60 2.23 0.58
N ALA A 531 7.09 2.21 -0.65
CA ALA A 531 7.59 3.08 -1.72
C ALA A 531 7.33 4.57 -1.43
N MET A 532 6.16 4.92 -0.88
CA MET A 532 5.86 6.28 -0.46
C MET A 532 6.81 6.76 0.64
N GLU A 533 7.09 5.91 1.63
CA GLU A 533 8.04 6.21 2.71
C GLU A 533 9.46 6.43 2.16
N GLU A 534 9.93 5.55 1.29
CA GLU A 534 11.27 5.65 0.68
C GLU A 534 11.45 6.93 -0.14
N LEU A 535 10.38 7.40 -0.76
CA LEU A 535 10.33 8.65 -1.53
C LEU A 535 10.09 9.90 -0.65
N GLY A 536 9.76 9.75 0.63
CA GLY A 536 9.40 10.87 1.52
C GLY A 536 7.99 11.43 1.26
N ILE A 537 7.12 10.67 0.60
CA ILE A 537 5.76 11.07 0.21
C ILE A 537 4.76 10.65 1.28
N GLY A 538 4.07 11.60 1.88
CA GLY A 538 3.15 11.36 2.98
C GLY A 538 3.87 11.21 4.33
N ARG A 539 3.10 10.96 5.38
CA ARG A 539 3.57 10.84 6.76
C ARG A 539 2.82 9.72 7.49
N PRO A 540 3.29 9.25 8.64
CA PRO A 540 2.61 8.21 9.43
C PRO A 540 1.11 8.42 9.62
N SER A 541 0.67 9.66 9.78
CA SER A 541 -0.74 10.03 9.93
C SER A 541 -1.56 9.91 8.63
N THR A 542 -0.93 9.87 7.45
CA THR A 542 -1.62 10.01 6.16
C THR A 542 -1.64 8.75 5.30
N TYR A 543 -0.72 7.79 5.45
CA TYR A 543 -0.64 6.61 4.57
C TYR A 543 -1.97 5.86 4.41
N ALA A 544 -2.60 5.49 5.52
CA ALA A 544 -3.85 4.74 5.50
C ALA A 544 -5.00 5.54 4.85
N SER A 545 -5.08 6.84 5.15
CA SER A 545 -6.12 7.73 4.59
C SER A 545 -5.96 7.96 3.10
N ILE A 546 -4.72 8.05 2.60
CA ILE A 546 -4.42 8.17 1.16
C ILE A 546 -4.90 6.92 0.42
N ILE A 547 -4.49 5.73 0.90
CA ILE A 547 -4.88 4.46 0.28
C ILE A 547 -6.40 4.30 0.28
N ARG A 548 -7.06 4.61 1.39
CA ARG A 548 -8.52 4.60 1.45
C ARG A 548 -9.13 5.55 0.43
N THR A 549 -8.62 6.78 0.34
CA THR A 549 -9.15 7.80 -0.55
C THR A 549 -9.07 7.39 -2.03
N ILE A 550 -7.93 6.86 -2.48
CA ILE A 550 -7.78 6.44 -3.89
C ILE A 550 -8.67 5.25 -4.24
N ASN A 551 -8.94 4.35 -3.27
CA ASN A 551 -9.92 3.28 -3.43
C ASN A 551 -11.36 3.83 -3.48
N ASP A 552 -11.76 4.67 -2.51
CA ASP A 552 -13.12 5.22 -2.40
C ASP A 552 -13.48 6.11 -3.61
N ARG A 553 -12.50 6.75 -4.23
CA ARG A 553 -12.67 7.55 -5.45
C ARG A 553 -12.70 6.70 -6.73
N GLY A 554 -12.47 5.40 -6.63
CA GLY A 554 -12.46 4.50 -7.78
C GLY A 554 -11.25 4.70 -8.71
N TYR A 555 -10.18 5.33 -8.23
CA TYR A 555 -8.93 5.41 -8.97
C TYR A 555 -8.21 4.07 -9.01
N VAL A 556 -8.40 3.27 -7.98
CA VAL A 556 -7.77 1.96 -7.82
C VAL A 556 -8.83 0.94 -7.45
N VAL A 557 -8.67 -0.26 -7.98
CA VAL A 557 -9.49 -1.43 -7.66
C VAL A 557 -8.57 -2.53 -7.11
N LYS A 558 -8.98 -3.18 -6.04
CA LYS A 558 -8.23 -4.32 -5.49
C LYS A 558 -8.54 -5.60 -6.26
N ARG A 559 -7.51 -6.30 -6.69
CA ARG A 559 -7.55 -7.67 -7.22
C ARG A 559 -6.67 -8.56 -6.34
N GLY A 560 -7.30 -9.29 -5.43
CA GLY A 560 -6.58 -9.92 -4.34
C GLY A 560 -5.88 -8.87 -3.46
N SER A 561 -4.56 -8.94 -3.31
CA SER A 561 -3.75 -7.93 -2.63
C SER A 561 -3.26 -6.81 -3.56
N ALA A 562 -3.36 -6.98 -4.88
CA ALA A 562 -2.85 -6.03 -5.86
C ALA A 562 -3.75 -4.81 -6.03
N LEU A 563 -3.12 -3.64 -6.14
CA LEU A 563 -3.74 -2.37 -6.47
C LEU A 563 -3.67 -2.16 -7.99
N VAL A 564 -4.81 -2.20 -8.66
CA VAL A 564 -4.94 -2.06 -10.11
C VAL A 564 -5.55 -0.71 -10.42
N PRO A 565 -4.93 0.15 -11.24
CA PRO A 565 -5.51 1.45 -11.58
C PRO A 565 -6.70 1.28 -12.52
N SER A 566 -7.73 2.08 -12.31
CA SER A 566 -8.84 2.20 -13.27
C SER A 566 -8.43 3.06 -14.46
N TRP A 567 -9.13 2.93 -15.59
CA TRP A 567 -8.89 3.80 -16.76
C TRP A 567 -9.13 5.29 -16.46
N VAL A 568 -10.01 5.58 -15.50
CA VAL A 568 -10.20 6.96 -14.99
C VAL A 568 -8.92 7.47 -14.33
N ALA A 569 -8.18 6.61 -13.61
CA ALA A 569 -6.90 7.00 -13.01
C ALA A 569 -5.87 7.37 -14.09
N PHE A 570 -5.83 6.65 -15.20
CA PHE A 570 -4.96 7.01 -16.34
C PHE A 570 -5.31 8.40 -16.90
N ALA A 571 -6.59 8.72 -17.07
CA ALA A 571 -7.02 10.03 -17.54
C ALA A 571 -6.69 11.15 -16.54
N VAL A 572 -6.90 10.91 -15.25
CA VAL A 572 -6.55 11.85 -14.17
C VAL A 572 -5.05 12.09 -14.11
N VAL A 573 -4.25 11.03 -14.11
CA VAL A 573 -2.78 11.13 -14.08
C VAL A 573 -2.28 11.79 -15.36
N GLY A 574 -2.79 11.41 -16.52
CA GLY A 574 -2.44 12.02 -17.81
C GLY A 574 -2.76 13.53 -17.87
N LEU A 575 -3.88 13.96 -17.29
CA LEU A 575 -4.20 15.38 -17.14
C LEU A 575 -3.19 16.09 -16.24
N MET A 576 -2.88 15.47 -15.08
CA MET A 576 -1.95 16.04 -14.11
C MET A 576 -0.54 16.16 -14.71
N GLU A 577 -0.06 15.13 -15.38
CA GLU A 577 1.27 15.14 -16.04
C GLU A 577 1.37 16.20 -17.14
N ARG A 578 0.31 16.41 -17.94
CA ARG A 578 0.33 17.39 -19.04
C ARG A 578 0.15 18.83 -18.58
N GLY A 579 -0.72 19.07 -17.60
CA GLY A 579 -1.07 20.42 -17.17
C GLY A 579 -0.45 20.84 -15.84
N PHE A 580 -0.04 19.88 -15.03
CA PHE A 580 0.33 20.09 -13.63
C PHE A 580 1.46 19.17 -13.21
N GLU A 581 2.42 18.90 -14.09
CA GLU A 581 3.48 17.90 -13.92
C GLU A 581 4.16 18.01 -12.55
N ARG A 582 4.51 19.22 -12.14
CA ARG A 582 5.17 19.46 -10.86
C ARG A 582 4.30 19.09 -9.66
N LEU A 583 2.98 19.22 -9.75
CA LEU A 583 2.05 18.87 -8.67
C LEU A 583 1.95 17.36 -8.43
N VAL A 584 2.47 16.54 -9.33
CA VAL A 584 2.55 15.08 -9.21
C VAL A 584 3.99 14.56 -9.24
N ASP A 585 4.97 15.46 -9.20
CA ASP A 585 6.39 15.11 -9.09
C ASP A 585 6.71 14.59 -7.68
N TYR A 586 7.51 13.53 -7.60
CA TYR A 586 7.83 12.86 -6.34
C TYR A 586 8.72 13.72 -5.44
N ASN A 587 9.74 14.35 -6.02
CA ASN A 587 10.66 15.21 -5.27
C ASN A 587 9.94 16.47 -4.78
N TYR A 588 9.14 17.10 -5.62
CA TYR A 588 8.34 18.26 -5.23
C TYR A 588 7.40 17.94 -4.06
N THR A 589 6.72 16.78 -4.11
CA THR A 589 5.83 16.36 -3.03
C THR A 589 6.59 16.08 -1.73
N SER A 590 7.77 15.47 -1.83
CA SER A 590 8.66 15.28 -0.67
C SER A 590 9.16 16.61 -0.11
N ASP A 591 9.59 17.54 -0.98
CA ASP A 591 10.07 18.86 -0.57
C ASP A 591 8.96 19.65 0.15
N MET A 592 7.70 19.55 -0.31
CA MET A 592 6.56 20.18 0.39
C MET A 592 6.32 19.60 1.79
N GLU A 593 6.54 18.30 1.98
CA GLU A 593 6.47 17.70 3.32
C GLU A 593 7.61 18.20 4.21
N ASP A 594 8.81 18.41 3.64
CA ASP A 594 9.97 18.95 4.36
C ASP A 594 9.73 20.41 4.80
N GLU A 595 9.09 21.22 3.96
CA GLU A 595 8.74 22.60 4.30
C GLU A 595 7.69 22.65 5.42
N LEU A 596 6.71 21.75 5.41
CA LEU A 596 5.75 21.62 6.50
C LEU A 596 6.43 21.19 7.82
N ASP A 597 7.49 20.38 7.73
CA ASP A 597 8.30 20.02 8.89
C ASP A 597 9.16 21.21 9.35
N ALA A 598 9.69 22.00 8.42
CA ALA A 598 10.42 23.22 8.75
C ALA A 598 9.54 24.28 9.46
N ILE A 599 8.24 24.38 9.08
CA ILE A 599 7.27 25.22 9.81
C ILE A 599 7.08 24.69 11.23
N ALA A 600 6.92 23.37 11.41
CA ALA A 600 6.78 22.75 12.72
C ALA A 600 7.99 22.93 13.64
N GLU A 601 9.16 23.16 13.07
CA GLU A 601 10.42 23.43 13.80
C GLU A 601 10.68 24.92 13.98
N GLY A 602 9.76 25.80 13.56
CA GLY A 602 9.92 27.26 13.62
C GLY A 602 10.99 27.82 12.67
N LYS A 603 11.44 27.03 11.68
CA LYS A 603 12.49 27.42 10.72
C LYS A 603 11.95 28.11 9.47
N GLU A 604 10.67 27.91 9.13
CA GLU A 604 10.00 28.54 8.00
C GLU A 604 8.71 29.21 8.46
N ASN A 605 8.35 30.33 7.82
CA ASN A 605 7.15 31.08 8.14
C ASN A 605 5.96 30.60 7.31
N ARG A 606 4.86 30.22 7.95
CA ARG A 606 3.63 29.72 7.36
C ARG A 606 3.10 30.59 6.23
N SER A 607 2.93 31.89 6.48
CA SER A 607 2.29 32.82 5.55
C SER A 607 3.14 33.07 4.31
N ARG A 608 4.47 33.20 4.51
CA ARG A 608 5.43 33.33 3.43
C ARG A 608 5.42 32.10 2.52
N TRP A 609 5.42 30.91 3.12
CA TRP A 609 5.38 29.64 2.39
C TRP A 609 4.05 29.45 1.64
N LEU A 610 2.90 29.72 2.27
CA LEU A 610 1.58 29.66 1.64
C LEU A 610 1.45 30.65 0.47
N SER A 611 1.99 31.86 0.62
CA SER A 611 2.02 32.85 -0.45
C SER A 611 2.84 32.39 -1.65
N ALA A 612 4.02 31.81 -1.41
CA ALA A 612 4.85 31.22 -2.44
C ALA A 612 4.16 30.07 -3.16
N PHE A 613 3.52 29.19 -2.43
CA PHE A 613 2.73 28.10 -3.02
C PHE A 613 1.57 28.59 -3.88
N TYR A 614 0.79 29.56 -3.40
CA TYR A 614 -0.46 29.94 -4.05
C TYR A 614 -0.29 30.99 -5.16
N PHE A 615 0.53 32.03 -4.91
CA PHE A 615 0.77 33.14 -5.83
C PHE A 615 2.11 33.05 -6.56
N GLY A 616 3.02 32.18 -6.13
CA GLY A 616 4.38 32.10 -6.60
C GLY A 616 5.34 33.02 -5.84
N ALA A 617 6.62 32.78 -6.03
CA ALA A 617 7.69 33.59 -5.45
C ALA A 617 8.87 33.70 -6.43
N ASP A 618 9.54 34.84 -6.39
CA ASP A 618 10.81 35.04 -7.11
C ASP A 618 12.02 34.66 -6.25
N ASP A 619 11.82 34.42 -4.95
CA ASP A 619 12.86 34.03 -4.00
C ASP A 619 13.38 32.63 -4.30
N ALA A 620 14.69 32.52 -4.56
CA ALA A 620 15.35 31.24 -4.86
C ALA A 620 15.19 30.20 -3.75
N ALA A 621 15.10 30.63 -2.49
CA ALA A 621 14.92 29.75 -1.35
C ALA A 621 13.56 29.03 -1.37
N LEU A 622 12.52 29.69 -1.91
CA LEU A 622 11.16 29.17 -2.00
C LEU A 622 10.82 28.49 -3.33
N GLN A 623 11.75 28.51 -4.31
CA GLN A 623 11.50 27.91 -5.63
C GLN A 623 11.18 26.42 -5.59
N LYS A 624 11.66 25.71 -4.57
CA LYS A 624 11.32 24.29 -4.35
C LYS A 624 9.84 24.11 -4.04
N SER A 625 9.23 25.04 -3.33
CA SER A 625 7.83 24.99 -2.88
C SER A 625 6.83 25.58 -3.89
N VAL A 626 7.31 26.30 -4.90
CA VAL A 626 6.45 26.93 -5.92
C VAL A 626 6.05 25.90 -6.99
N PRO A 627 4.73 25.64 -7.18
CA PRO A 627 4.27 24.64 -8.15
C PRO A 627 4.45 25.07 -9.62
N GLY A 628 4.65 26.34 -9.90
CA GLY A 628 4.86 26.89 -11.23
C GLY A 628 4.85 28.41 -11.23
N LYS A 629 5.04 29.02 -12.39
CA LYS A 629 5.01 30.47 -12.53
C LYS A 629 3.64 31.02 -12.09
N GLY A 630 3.63 31.96 -11.15
CA GLY A 630 2.40 32.51 -10.56
C GLY A 630 1.73 31.58 -9.54
N GLY A 631 2.48 30.60 -8.99
CA GLY A 631 1.99 29.67 -7.98
C GLY A 631 0.92 28.73 -8.49
N LEU A 632 0.15 28.14 -7.58
CA LEU A 632 -0.97 27.25 -7.92
C LEU A 632 -2.04 27.97 -8.76
N LYS A 633 -2.34 29.22 -8.40
CA LYS A 633 -3.34 30.03 -9.09
C LYS A 633 -2.94 30.29 -10.55
N GLY A 634 -1.70 30.79 -10.77
CA GLY A 634 -1.20 31.04 -12.11
C GLY A 634 -1.09 29.78 -12.96
N LEU A 635 -0.70 28.65 -12.34
CA LEU A 635 -0.60 27.37 -13.01
C LEU A 635 -1.96 26.89 -13.55
N ILE A 636 -3.03 27.07 -12.77
CA ILE A 636 -4.38 26.71 -13.20
C ILE A 636 -4.90 27.62 -14.29
N GLU A 637 -4.75 28.94 -14.14
CA GLU A 637 -5.17 29.93 -15.14
C GLU A 637 -4.52 29.68 -16.51
N GLN A 638 -3.22 29.34 -16.52
CA GLN A 638 -2.47 29.08 -17.75
C GLN A 638 -2.87 27.78 -18.46
N ASN A 639 -3.16 26.72 -17.70
CA ASN A 639 -3.36 25.40 -18.27
C ASN A 639 -4.83 25.02 -18.51
N LEU A 640 -5.78 25.69 -17.86
CA LEU A 640 -7.20 25.31 -17.96
C LEU A 640 -7.73 25.32 -19.39
N GLU A 641 -7.34 26.32 -20.19
CA GLU A 641 -7.82 26.49 -21.58
C GLU A 641 -7.02 25.62 -22.56
N SER A 642 -5.72 25.42 -22.32
CA SER A 642 -4.83 24.67 -23.21
C SER A 642 -5.08 23.15 -23.21
N LEU A 643 -5.68 22.61 -22.15
CA LEU A 643 -5.93 21.18 -22.00
C LEU A 643 -7.12 20.72 -22.85
N ASP A 644 -6.89 19.87 -23.84
CA ASP A 644 -7.96 19.25 -24.63
C ASP A 644 -8.56 18.04 -23.91
N ALA A 645 -9.87 18.10 -23.62
CA ALA A 645 -10.57 17.05 -22.89
C ALA A 645 -10.60 15.72 -23.66
N ARG A 646 -10.69 15.76 -25.00
CA ARG A 646 -10.72 14.54 -25.82
C ARG A 646 -9.36 13.85 -25.80
N GLU A 647 -8.31 14.62 -25.88
CA GLU A 647 -6.95 14.10 -25.84
C GLU A 647 -6.60 13.48 -24.49
N ILE A 648 -6.99 14.13 -23.38
CA ILE A 648 -6.79 13.63 -22.02
C ILE A 648 -7.52 12.31 -21.79
N ASN A 649 -8.75 12.20 -22.28
CA ASN A 649 -9.56 11.00 -22.13
C ASN A 649 -9.27 9.93 -23.18
N SER A 650 -8.14 10.01 -23.88
CA SER A 650 -7.72 9.11 -24.94
C SER A 650 -6.34 8.54 -24.63
N LEU A 651 -6.29 7.26 -24.32
CA LEU A 651 -5.04 6.55 -24.14
C LEU A 651 -4.78 5.70 -25.39
N HIS A 652 -3.75 6.01 -26.16
CA HIS A 652 -3.27 5.16 -27.25
C HIS A 652 -2.70 3.87 -26.64
N LEU A 653 -3.17 2.71 -27.11
CA LEU A 653 -2.68 1.41 -26.66
C LEU A 653 -1.62 0.87 -27.61
N PHE A 654 -2.00 0.70 -28.88
CA PHE A 654 -1.18 0.14 -29.96
C PHE A 654 -1.84 0.45 -31.31
N ASP A 655 -1.13 0.17 -32.37
CA ASP A 655 -1.70 0.14 -33.72
C ASP A 655 -2.09 -1.29 -34.06
N ASP A 656 -3.26 -1.48 -34.69
CA ASP A 656 -3.71 -2.81 -35.14
C ASP A 656 -2.84 -3.37 -36.28
N GLU A 657 -3.17 -4.55 -36.81
CA GLU A 657 -2.41 -5.19 -37.90
C GLU A 657 -2.39 -4.38 -39.19
N ASN A 658 -3.34 -3.46 -39.38
CA ASN A 658 -3.44 -2.56 -40.51
C ASN A 658 -2.83 -1.18 -40.25
N GLY A 659 -2.18 -0.99 -39.08
CA GLY A 659 -1.59 0.29 -38.68
C GLY A 659 -2.63 1.32 -38.23
N VAL A 660 -3.85 0.91 -37.85
CA VAL A 660 -4.89 1.78 -37.32
C VAL A 660 -4.72 1.93 -35.81
N PRO A 661 -4.59 3.16 -35.29
CA PRO A 661 -4.39 3.34 -33.86
C PRO A 661 -5.66 2.98 -33.06
N VAL A 662 -5.46 2.19 -32.02
CA VAL A 662 -6.48 1.76 -31.06
C VAL A 662 -6.33 2.56 -29.76
N TYR A 663 -7.42 3.16 -29.32
CA TYR A 663 -7.47 3.99 -28.13
C TYR A 663 -8.42 3.40 -27.08
N VAL A 664 -8.05 3.54 -25.81
CA VAL A 664 -9.04 3.54 -24.73
C VAL A 664 -9.57 4.95 -24.56
N ARG A 665 -10.89 5.07 -24.57
CA ARG A 665 -11.60 6.31 -24.28
C ARG A 665 -12.25 6.24 -22.92
N VAL A 666 -12.03 7.26 -22.10
CA VAL A 666 -12.71 7.39 -20.80
C VAL A 666 -13.98 8.21 -21.00
N GLY A 667 -15.10 7.51 -21.17
CA GLY A 667 -16.39 8.12 -21.42
C GLY A 667 -17.24 8.27 -20.15
N ARG A 668 -18.32 9.06 -20.28
CA ARG A 668 -19.28 9.30 -19.18
C ARG A 668 -19.90 8.01 -18.61
N TYR A 669 -20.02 6.98 -19.44
CA TYR A 669 -20.67 5.71 -19.10
C TYR A 669 -19.65 4.58 -18.81
N GLY A 670 -18.38 4.87 -18.84
CA GLY A 670 -17.28 3.93 -18.59
C GLY A 670 -16.23 3.98 -19.70
N PRO A 671 -15.14 3.21 -19.54
CA PRO A 671 -14.08 3.10 -20.55
C PRO A 671 -14.54 2.22 -21.72
N TYR A 672 -14.11 2.59 -22.93
CA TYR A 672 -14.36 1.81 -24.13
C TYR A 672 -13.18 1.91 -25.10
N LEU A 673 -13.03 0.90 -25.95
CA LEU A 673 -12.10 0.93 -27.07
C LEU A 673 -12.69 1.73 -28.22
N GLU A 674 -11.84 2.47 -28.96
CA GLU A 674 -12.19 3.19 -30.17
C GLU A 674 -11.06 3.08 -31.18
N ARG A 675 -11.41 2.74 -32.45
CA ARG A 675 -10.52 2.90 -33.60
C ARG A 675 -11.28 3.52 -34.77
N THR A 676 -10.58 4.22 -35.63
CA THR A 676 -11.17 4.89 -36.81
C THR A 676 -10.53 4.33 -38.06
N ILE A 677 -11.29 3.54 -38.80
CA ILE A 677 -10.86 2.94 -40.06
C ILE A 677 -11.12 3.95 -41.16
N LYS A 678 -10.05 4.41 -41.81
CA LYS A 678 -10.13 5.31 -42.95
C LYS A 678 -10.44 4.52 -44.21
N SER A 679 -11.32 5.03 -45.07
CA SER A 679 -11.63 4.47 -46.37
C SER A 679 -11.37 5.53 -47.42
N ASP A 680 -10.73 5.15 -48.54
CA ASP A 680 -10.46 6.05 -49.67
C ASP A 680 -11.71 6.41 -50.47
N THR A 681 -12.80 5.63 -50.27
CA THR A 681 -14.03 5.72 -51.09
C THR A 681 -15.28 5.99 -50.25
N ALA A 682 -15.22 5.93 -48.92
CA ALA A 682 -16.35 6.09 -48.00
C ALA A 682 -16.02 6.97 -46.81
N ALA A 683 -17.00 7.42 -46.08
CA ALA A 683 -16.79 8.09 -44.78
C ALA A 683 -16.03 7.18 -43.80
N PRO A 684 -15.14 7.74 -42.96
CA PRO A 684 -14.41 6.95 -41.96
C PRO A 684 -15.38 6.19 -41.05
N VAL A 685 -15.10 4.91 -40.83
CA VAL A 685 -15.88 4.07 -39.91
C VAL A 685 -15.24 4.12 -38.53
N VAL A 686 -16.01 4.49 -37.51
CA VAL A 686 -15.58 4.48 -36.12
C VAL A 686 -16.13 3.23 -35.45
N GLU A 687 -15.22 2.33 -35.09
CA GLU A 687 -15.55 1.13 -34.32
C GLU A 687 -15.35 1.38 -32.84
N ARG A 688 -16.26 0.85 -32.01
CA ARG A 688 -16.23 0.96 -30.56
C ARG A 688 -16.56 -0.37 -29.91
N ALA A 689 -15.87 -0.68 -28.81
CA ALA A 689 -16.15 -1.84 -27.99
C ALA A 689 -16.06 -1.48 -26.50
N ASN A 690 -16.96 -2.00 -25.69
CA ASN A 690 -16.92 -1.82 -24.26
C ASN A 690 -15.77 -2.64 -23.65
N ILE A 691 -15.10 -2.09 -22.63
CA ILE A 691 -14.08 -2.79 -21.86
C ILE A 691 -14.76 -3.36 -20.61
N PRO A 692 -14.82 -4.67 -20.44
CA PRO A 692 -15.39 -5.29 -19.24
C PRO A 692 -14.58 -4.93 -17.98
N ASP A 693 -15.25 -4.71 -16.84
CA ASP A 693 -14.61 -4.41 -15.56
C ASP A 693 -13.65 -5.52 -15.09
N ALA A 694 -13.80 -6.75 -15.62
CA ALA A 694 -12.92 -7.87 -15.29
C ALA A 694 -11.55 -7.77 -15.96
N VAL A 695 -11.42 -7.04 -17.06
CA VAL A 695 -10.19 -6.92 -17.85
C VAL A 695 -9.32 -5.83 -17.23
N THR A 696 -8.13 -6.21 -16.79
CA THR A 696 -7.14 -5.25 -16.27
C THR A 696 -6.41 -4.54 -17.42
N PRO A 697 -5.81 -3.35 -17.21
CA PRO A 697 -5.16 -2.62 -18.29
C PRO A 697 -4.06 -3.40 -19.03
N ASP A 698 -3.26 -4.19 -18.33
CA ASP A 698 -2.20 -5.01 -18.91
C ASP A 698 -2.71 -6.27 -19.61
N GLU A 699 -3.95 -6.69 -19.36
CA GLU A 699 -4.62 -7.79 -20.09
C GLU A 699 -5.27 -7.33 -21.40
N LEU A 700 -5.37 -6.01 -21.61
CA LEU A 700 -5.96 -5.44 -22.82
C LEU A 700 -4.91 -5.46 -23.96
N THR A 701 -4.52 -6.66 -24.34
CA THR A 701 -3.61 -6.92 -25.46
C THR A 701 -4.28 -6.66 -26.81
N ARG A 702 -3.51 -6.74 -27.90
CA ARG A 702 -4.03 -6.60 -29.26
C ARG A 702 -5.09 -7.67 -29.55
N GLU A 703 -4.80 -8.92 -29.21
CA GLU A 703 -5.71 -10.06 -29.38
C GLU A 703 -7.01 -9.83 -28.60
N LYS A 704 -6.89 -9.34 -27.36
CA LYS A 704 -8.05 -9.06 -26.52
C LYS A 704 -8.90 -7.91 -27.07
N ALA A 705 -8.29 -6.89 -27.60
CA ALA A 705 -9.00 -5.76 -28.22
C ALA A 705 -9.77 -6.22 -29.47
N GLU A 706 -9.16 -7.07 -30.33
CA GLU A 706 -9.85 -7.63 -31.50
C GLU A 706 -11.02 -8.53 -31.10
N GLU A 707 -10.87 -9.35 -30.04
CA GLU A 707 -12.00 -10.11 -29.49
C GLU A 707 -13.17 -9.19 -29.07
N LEU A 708 -12.85 -8.05 -28.44
CA LEU A 708 -13.86 -7.08 -27.99
C LEU A 708 -14.51 -6.35 -29.17
N PHE A 709 -13.75 -5.98 -30.21
CA PHE A 709 -14.32 -5.37 -31.42
C PHE A 709 -15.18 -6.35 -32.25
N ALA A 710 -14.86 -7.64 -32.18
CA ALA A 710 -15.65 -8.67 -32.86
C ALA A 710 -17.05 -8.87 -32.27
N VAL A 711 -17.30 -8.37 -31.05
CA VAL A 711 -18.63 -8.41 -30.42
C VAL A 711 -19.49 -7.31 -31.07
N PRO A 712 -20.63 -7.62 -31.71
CA PRO A 712 -21.48 -6.60 -32.32
C PRO A 712 -21.91 -5.53 -31.33
N SER A 713 -21.67 -4.27 -31.64
CA SER A 713 -22.04 -3.12 -30.79
C SER A 713 -23.56 -3.01 -30.57
N GLU A 714 -24.34 -3.53 -31.52
CA GLU A 714 -25.79 -3.61 -31.41
C GLU A 714 -26.26 -4.74 -30.49
N GLY A 715 -25.39 -5.66 -30.10
CA GLY A 715 -25.71 -6.86 -29.36
C GLY A 715 -26.06 -8.06 -30.26
N ARG A 716 -26.00 -9.26 -29.69
CA ARG A 716 -26.39 -10.49 -30.37
C ARG A 716 -27.92 -10.61 -30.35
N LYS A 717 -28.52 -10.75 -31.52
CA LYS A 717 -29.95 -10.99 -31.68
C LYS A 717 -30.30 -12.40 -31.21
N LEU A 718 -31.23 -12.51 -30.28
CA LEU A 718 -31.73 -13.77 -29.75
C LEU A 718 -33.00 -14.23 -30.46
N GLY A 719 -33.78 -13.29 -30.95
CA GLY A 719 -35.09 -13.54 -31.59
C GLY A 719 -36.12 -12.51 -31.14
N ARG A 720 -37.39 -12.82 -31.37
CA ARG A 720 -38.51 -11.93 -30.95
C ARG A 720 -39.20 -12.44 -29.70
N HIS A 721 -39.56 -11.55 -28.79
CA HIS A 721 -40.32 -11.90 -27.61
C HIS A 721 -41.69 -12.46 -28.00
N PRO A 722 -42.10 -13.61 -27.47
CA PRO A 722 -43.31 -14.29 -27.90
C PRO A 722 -44.62 -13.46 -27.68
N GLU A 723 -44.64 -12.64 -26.63
CA GLU A 723 -45.84 -11.86 -26.27
C GLU A 723 -45.84 -10.44 -26.88
N THR A 724 -44.66 -9.78 -26.86
CA THR A 724 -44.56 -8.36 -27.31
C THR A 724 -44.23 -8.25 -28.79
N GLY A 725 -43.64 -9.28 -29.39
CA GLY A 725 -43.16 -9.27 -30.76
C GLY A 725 -41.87 -8.45 -30.95
N TYR A 726 -41.38 -7.82 -29.90
CA TYR A 726 -40.17 -7.01 -29.96
C TYR A 726 -38.91 -7.87 -30.07
N GLU A 727 -37.90 -7.36 -30.76
CA GLU A 727 -36.61 -8.05 -30.88
C GLU A 727 -35.88 -8.02 -29.52
N ILE A 728 -35.28 -9.14 -29.14
CA ILE A 728 -34.46 -9.25 -27.92
C ILE A 728 -33.00 -9.37 -28.33
N LEU A 729 -32.19 -8.51 -27.74
CA LEU A 729 -30.73 -8.50 -27.89
C LEU A 729 -30.05 -8.86 -26.57
N VAL A 730 -28.96 -9.59 -26.64
CA VAL A 730 -28.02 -9.65 -25.54
C VAL A 730 -26.89 -8.67 -25.83
N LYS A 731 -26.58 -7.84 -24.85
CA LYS A 731 -25.57 -6.76 -24.92
C LYS A 731 -24.63 -6.87 -23.73
N ASP A 732 -23.39 -6.47 -23.95
CA ASP A 732 -22.47 -6.27 -22.85
C ASP A 732 -22.62 -4.86 -22.27
N GLY A 733 -22.89 -4.78 -20.98
CA GLY A 733 -23.06 -3.52 -20.25
C GLY A 733 -22.00 -3.34 -19.15
N ARG A 734 -21.94 -2.14 -18.58
CA ARG A 734 -21.00 -1.78 -17.51
C ARG A 734 -21.01 -2.75 -16.33
N TYR A 735 -22.16 -3.33 -16.03
CA TYR A 735 -22.33 -4.23 -14.87
C TYR A 735 -22.35 -5.72 -15.29
N GLY A 736 -21.93 -6.02 -16.51
CA GLY A 736 -21.94 -7.33 -17.11
C GLY A 736 -22.97 -7.47 -18.22
N PRO A 737 -23.04 -8.64 -18.88
CA PRO A 737 -23.96 -8.87 -19.96
C PRO A 737 -25.43 -8.83 -19.49
N TYR A 738 -26.27 -8.27 -20.36
CA TYR A 738 -27.71 -8.12 -20.11
C TYR A 738 -28.52 -8.33 -21.38
N VAL A 739 -29.76 -8.71 -21.21
CA VAL A 739 -30.75 -8.80 -22.30
C VAL A 739 -31.61 -7.55 -22.32
N GLN A 740 -32.00 -7.12 -23.53
CA GLN A 740 -32.81 -5.92 -23.77
C GLN A 740 -33.83 -6.17 -24.86
N GLU A 741 -35.06 -5.73 -24.65
CA GLU A 741 -36.05 -5.58 -25.71
C GLU A 741 -35.75 -4.32 -26.56
N VAL A 742 -35.83 -4.42 -27.86
CA VAL A 742 -35.73 -3.28 -28.77
C VAL A 742 -37.13 -2.76 -29.07
N LEU A 743 -37.41 -1.56 -28.60
CA LEU A 743 -38.67 -0.90 -28.91
C LEU A 743 -38.61 -0.28 -30.31
N PRO A 744 -39.69 -0.24 -31.08
CA PRO A 744 -39.80 0.52 -32.32
C PRO A 744 -39.57 2.00 -32.06
N GLU A 745 -39.11 2.76 -33.07
CA GLU A 745 -38.83 4.21 -32.94
C GLU A 745 -40.10 5.02 -32.56
N GLU A 746 -41.27 4.45 -32.81
CA GLU A 746 -42.57 5.07 -32.51
C GLU A 746 -43.07 4.83 -31.08
N ASP A 747 -42.40 3.93 -30.33
CA ASP A 747 -42.77 3.62 -28.96
C ASP A 747 -41.97 4.47 -27.96
N PRO A 748 -42.59 5.43 -27.23
CA PRO A 748 -41.92 6.28 -26.27
C PRO A 748 -41.60 5.57 -24.96
N GLY A 749 -41.83 4.26 -24.85
CA GLY A 749 -41.58 3.44 -23.68
C GLY A 749 -40.08 3.30 -23.35
N LYS A 750 -39.80 2.81 -22.16
CA LYS A 750 -38.42 2.37 -21.81
C LYS A 750 -38.26 0.90 -22.14
N PRO A 751 -37.20 0.50 -22.86
CA PRO A 751 -36.95 -0.89 -23.14
C PRO A 751 -36.76 -1.68 -21.83
N LYS A 752 -37.38 -2.88 -21.75
CA LYS A 752 -37.11 -3.79 -20.65
C LYS A 752 -35.69 -4.32 -20.75
N THR A 753 -35.00 -4.37 -19.62
CA THR A 753 -33.65 -4.89 -19.51
C THR A 753 -33.52 -5.80 -18.31
N ALA A 754 -32.72 -6.88 -18.44
CA ALA A 754 -32.39 -7.76 -17.32
C ALA A 754 -30.94 -8.24 -17.42
N SER A 755 -30.20 -8.19 -16.31
CA SER A 755 -28.83 -8.70 -16.26
C SER A 755 -28.79 -10.22 -16.33
N LEU A 756 -27.80 -10.79 -17.01
CA LEU A 756 -27.54 -12.22 -16.98
C LEU A 756 -26.99 -12.63 -15.59
N PHE A 757 -27.37 -13.82 -15.14
CA PHE A 757 -26.76 -14.38 -13.93
C PHE A 757 -25.28 -14.78 -14.19
N LYS A 758 -24.47 -14.80 -13.14
CA LYS A 758 -23.03 -15.18 -13.24
C LYS A 758 -22.77 -16.57 -13.87
N SER A 759 -23.77 -17.43 -13.85
CA SER A 759 -23.75 -18.77 -14.47
C SER A 759 -24.14 -18.77 -15.93
N MET A 760 -24.54 -17.62 -16.49
CA MET A 760 -24.99 -17.50 -17.89
C MET A 760 -23.91 -16.81 -18.72
N ASP A 761 -23.68 -17.30 -19.93
CA ASP A 761 -22.75 -16.71 -20.90
C ASP A 761 -23.53 -15.97 -22.00
N ALA A 762 -23.16 -14.72 -22.28
CA ALA A 762 -23.73 -13.92 -23.36
C ALA A 762 -23.65 -14.57 -24.73
N LYS A 763 -22.64 -15.45 -24.94
CA LYS A 763 -22.47 -16.19 -26.20
C LYS A 763 -23.45 -17.34 -26.38
N THR A 764 -23.92 -17.93 -25.30
CA THR A 764 -24.75 -19.18 -25.32
C THR A 764 -26.16 -18.94 -24.82
N VAL A 765 -26.48 -17.83 -24.18
CA VAL A 765 -27.82 -17.53 -23.70
C VAL A 765 -28.87 -17.63 -24.81
N THR A 766 -29.96 -18.32 -24.53
CA THR A 766 -31.05 -18.60 -25.48
C THR A 766 -32.16 -17.57 -25.38
N LEU A 767 -33.04 -17.53 -26.39
CA LEU A 767 -34.24 -16.67 -26.41
C LEU A 767 -35.14 -16.98 -25.21
N ASP A 768 -35.38 -18.23 -24.89
CA ASP A 768 -36.27 -18.67 -23.80
C ASP A 768 -35.73 -18.20 -22.43
N GLU A 769 -34.42 -18.27 -22.22
CA GLU A 769 -33.76 -17.75 -21.02
C GLU A 769 -33.90 -16.24 -20.93
N ALA A 770 -33.69 -15.51 -22.02
CA ALA A 770 -33.82 -14.07 -22.09
C ALA A 770 -35.28 -13.62 -21.83
N VAL A 771 -36.27 -14.27 -22.38
CA VAL A 771 -37.68 -14.01 -22.11
C VAL A 771 -38.01 -14.21 -20.63
N ARG A 772 -37.50 -15.29 -20.01
CA ARG A 772 -37.67 -15.49 -18.55
C ARG A 772 -37.03 -14.38 -17.73
N LEU A 773 -35.87 -13.90 -18.10
CA LEU A 773 -35.20 -12.77 -17.41
C LEU A 773 -35.97 -11.45 -17.55
N LEU A 774 -36.58 -11.22 -18.71
CA LEU A 774 -37.36 -10.00 -19.01
C LEU A 774 -38.78 -10.04 -18.47
N SER A 775 -39.28 -11.23 -18.12
CA SER A 775 -40.61 -11.39 -17.54
C SER A 775 -40.68 -10.75 -16.14
N PRO A 776 -41.70 -10.01 -15.78
CA PRO A 776 -41.84 -9.43 -14.44
C PRO A 776 -41.96 -10.56 -13.42
N VAL A 777 -40.88 -10.81 -12.68
CA VAL A 777 -40.93 -11.72 -11.53
C VAL A 777 -41.75 -11.00 -10.47
N SER A 778 -42.92 -11.52 -10.20
CA SER A 778 -43.76 -11.14 -9.06
C SER A 778 -42.99 -11.54 -7.79
N TYR A 779 -42.18 -10.64 -7.25
CA TYR A 779 -41.55 -10.83 -5.93
C TYR A 779 -42.64 -10.70 -4.85
N THR A 780 -43.31 -11.77 -4.55
CA THR A 780 -43.94 -11.96 -3.25
C THR A 780 -42.80 -12.31 -2.28
N HIS A 781 -42.49 -11.33 -1.44
CA HIS A 781 -41.72 -11.37 -0.19
C HIS A 781 -41.06 -12.72 0.18
N LEU A 782 -39.74 -12.81 -0.12
CA LEU A 782 -38.81 -13.55 0.73
C LEU A 782 -38.07 -12.50 1.58
N THR A 783 -38.62 -12.23 2.75
CA THR A 783 -37.88 -11.56 3.83
C THR A 783 -36.73 -12.45 4.23
N LEU A 784 -35.51 -11.98 3.96
CA LEU A 784 -34.33 -12.54 4.60
C LEU A 784 -34.46 -12.34 6.12
N PRO A 785 -34.20 -13.34 6.94
CA PRO A 785 -34.16 -13.15 8.39
C PRO A 785 -32.99 -12.20 8.71
N THR A 786 -33.33 -11.06 9.28
CA THR A 786 -32.39 -10.16 9.93
C THR A 786 -31.88 -10.85 11.18
N ASN A 787 -30.69 -11.45 11.14
CA ASN A 787 -29.98 -11.77 12.37
C ASN A 787 -29.47 -10.45 12.96
N ARG A 788 -30.27 -9.92 13.89
CA ARG A 788 -29.77 -9.13 15.00
C ARG A 788 -29.41 -10.11 16.11
N GLU A 789 -28.13 -10.23 16.35
CA GLU A 789 -27.59 -10.43 17.70
C GLU A 789 -26.09 -10.09 17.66
#